data_d9811fd7db3bf88d4871eab02a9d8ed9
#
_entry.id   d9811fd7db3bf88d4871eab02a9d8ed9
#
_cell.length_a   1.000
_cell.length_b   1.000
_cell.length_c   1.000
_cell.angle_alpha   90.00
_cell.angle_beta   90.00
_cell.angle_gamma   90.00
#
_symmetry.space_group_name_H-M   'P 1'
#
loop_
_entity.id
_entity.type
_entity.pdbx_description
1 polymer ?
#
loop_
_entity_poly.entity_id
_entity_poly.type
_entity_poly.pdbx_seq_one_letter_code
_entity_poly.pdbx_strand_id
1 'polypeptide(L)'
;MYGFKRWGSVVLISAWAVTAGSQTIPDRPGTQASDSTEVITTTKKSDADVWKLLPQPQQQTYERGFLPPGTDPENKLGWPFLKHLAADQKQFWTSPKELGNGGAKTFVPFAAFTGLLIGSDSWISRQVPDKPNQLKRSQNISDYSTYSLIGAGGAAFLWGHLTNNDHMRETGLLAGEAAINSSAVDYLFKGITQRPRPLVGNGNGTFFQGGNSFASEHSALAWSIASVVAHEYPGPLSKLAAYGLASAVTLTRVTSKQHFASDAVVGSALGWYFGRQVYRAHHDPELGGAAWGTFSWGPDDGRPQPRNVASPYVPLDSWIYQAFDRLTALGYVSSAYMNQRPWTRFECARLVEEAGEQIPDADIPSDQVTKLYRELSLEFANESVRLNGARSLDVALDSVYTRVTDISGPPLRDSFHFSQTIVDDYGRPYAEGTNIISGISARAEAGPFAFYARGEYQQAPSIPLYPAAALDAIAQADGRPFFPNATAAVNRIDLLESQVAVDFGNLQLTFGKQTAWLGPSRSGSLLLSNNATPFTMLRFDTISPYRIPGLSRLLGPVKTEFFIGQLTGHTWIFNGTNFVGPNIDPQPFVHGNRISFRPTNNMEMGMGIVAMFGGESLPFTWGNFLRTYYAHSPNTAVNPGKRFSAFDLSYRIPHLRKWMTAYYDSLVVDEVSPILSGRPSMNPGLYFPQIPKIPNLELRIEGIKTQQGVHPAPNPFPPGFVYSDRRYRSGFTNDGLLLGNWIGRAGIGVQSWATYHFSARNIVELSYRHVNVDHSFLQGGHVNDFAIRNDWTFRPGFGISAFVQYEQWGFPLLAAQAKSNVTASFQLTFWPTSNATGRRLFERQATEKIAP
;
A
#
# COMPACT_ATOMS: atom_id res chain seq x y z
N MET A 1 -12.59 -2.55 -22.31
CA MET A 1 -11.60 -1.75 -23.05
C MET A 1 -12.00 -0.29 -23.33
N TYR A 2 -13.09 0.22 -22.78
CA TYR A 2 -13.58 1.60 -23.03
C TYR A 2 -13.35 2.59 -21.87
N GLY A 3 -12.86 2.16 -20.74
CA GLY A 3 -12.66 3.04 -19.55
C GLY A 3 -11.33 3.77 -19.48
N PHE A 4 -10.28 3.26 -20.10
CA PHE A 4 -8.91 3.77 -19.91
C PHE A 4 -8.54 4.94 -20.85
N LYS A 5 -9.25 5.15 -21.95
CA LYS A 5 -8.93 6.23 -22.91
C LYS A 5 -9.32 7.63 -22.46
N ARG A 6 -10.10 7.79 -21.37
CA ARG A 6 -10.51 9.13 -20.88
C ARG A 6 -9.59 9.73 -19.82
N TRP A 7 -8.71 8.94 -19.22
CA TRP A 7 -7.79 9.42 -18.16
C TRP A 7 -6.45 9.93 -18.71
N GLY A 8 -6.04 9.46 -19.87
CA GLY A 8 -4.78 9.89 -20.50
C GLY A 8 -4.78 11.33 -21.07
N SER A 9 -5.95 11.89 -21.33
CA SER A 9 -6.06 13.21 -21.94
C SER A 9 -6.05 14.37 -20.95
N VAL A 10 -6.30 14.13 -19.66
CA VAL A 10 -6.35 15.17 -18.63
C VAL A 10 -4.96 15.47 -18.04
N VAL A 11 -4.05 14.50 -18.06
CA VAL A 11 -2.69 14.67 -17.54
C VAL A 11 -1.80 15.44 -18.48
N LEU A 12 -2.09 15.45 -19.78
CA LEU A 12 -1.28 16.16 -20.80
C LEU A 12 -1.58 17.65 -20.92
N ILE A 13 -2.73 18.14 -20.46
CA ILE A 13 -3.09 19.56 -20.56
C ILE A 13 -2.53 20.39 -19.41
N SER A 14 -2.22 19.77 -18.25
CA SER A 14 -1.64 20.47 -17.10
C SER A 14 -0.12 20.69 -17.19
N ALA A 15 0.57 19.98 -18.09
CA ALA A 15 2.03 20.12 -18.25
C ALA A 15 2.47 21.31 -19.13
N TRP A 16 1.55 21.94 -19.88
CA TRP A 16 1.89 23.03 -20.83
C TRP A 16 1.84 24.44 -20.24
N ALA A 17 1.36 24.62 -19.02
CA ALA A 17 1.25 25.95 -18.40
C ALA A 17 2.48 26.37 -17.59
N VAL A 18 3.52 25.56 -17.47
CA VAL A 18 4.68 25.81 -16.59
C VAL A 18 5.98 26.14 -17.36
N THR A 19 6.00 26.01 -18.70
CA THR A 19 7.23 26.17 -19.50
C THR A 19 7.46 27.56 -20.16
N ALA A 20 6.68 28.56 -19.81
CA ALA A 20 6.88 29.92 -20.32
C ALA A 20 7.58 30.80 -19.27
N GLY A 21 8.91 30.75 -19.15
CA GLY A 21 9.66 31.63 -18.25
C GLY A 21 11.15 31.42 -18.16
N SER A 22 11.83 30.92 -19.18
CA SER A 22 13.29 31.02 -19.25
C SER A 22 13.71 32.14 -20.19
N GLN A 23 14.10 33.26 -19.64
CA GLN A 23 14.76 34.32 -20.40
C GLN A 23 16.24 33.99 -20.60
N THR A 24 16.66 33.94 -21.83
CA THR A 24 18.05 33.83 -22.28
C THR A 24 18.85 35.08 -21.94
N ILE A 25 20.04 34.88 -21.36
CA ILE A 25 21.04 35.95 -21.13
C ILE A 25 21.93 36.02 -22.37
N PRO A 26 22.20 37.22 -22.91
CA PRO A 26 23.09 37.37 -24.07
C PRO A 26 24.56 37.34 -23.68
N ASP A 27 25.37 36.73 -24.55
CA ASP A 27 26.83 36.68 -24.52
C ASP A 27 27.50 38.04 -24.47
N ARG A 28 28.58 38.19 -23.71
CA ARG A 28 29.54 39.29 -23.80
C ARG A 28 30.94 38.78 -24.15
N PRO A 29 31.69 39.54 -24.91
CA PRO A 29 32.94 39.08 -25.54
C PRO A 29 34.15 39.16 -24.58
N GLY A 30 35.14 38.34 -24.89
CA GLY A 30 36.37 38.20 -24.12
C GLY A 30 37.33 39.38 -24.16
N THR A 31 38.17 39.45 -23.13
CA THR A 31 39.43 40.22 -23.13
C THR A 31 40.57 39.41 -22.49
N GLN A 32 41.72 39.66 -23.02
CA GLN A 32 43.01 38.97 -22.94
C GLN A 32 43.67 38.91 -21.58
N ALA A 33 44.54 37.91 -21.43
CA ALA A 33 45.49 37.72 -20.36
C ALA A 33 46.60 38.79 -20.30
N SER A 34 47.03 39.10 -19.07
CA SER A 34 48.41 39.61 -18.83
C SER A 34 48.95 39.00 -17.56
N ASP A 35 50.10 38.34 -17.73
CA ASP A 35 50.98 37.81 -16.72
C ASP A 35 51.44 38.89 -15.72
N SER A 36 51.45 38.59 -14.46
CA SER A 36 52.43 39.07 -13.48
C SER A 36 52.44 38.18 -12.23
N THR A 37 53.61 37.56 -12.03
CA THR A 37 54.02 36.75 -10.90
C THR A 37 54.27 37.65 -9.72
N GLU A 38 53.58 37.48 -8.61
CA GLU A 38 54.02 37.99 -7.33
C GLU A 38 53.83 36.91 -6.22
N VAL A 39 54.95 36.63 -5.56
CA VAL A 39 55.08 35.72 -4.41
C VAL A 39 54.47 36.37 -3.17
N ILE A 40 53.43 35.77 -2.62
CA ILE A 40 52.89 36.17 -1.33
C ILE A 40 52.98 35.03 -0.30
N THR A 41 53.70 35.32 0.74
CA THR A 41 53.89 34.57 2.00
C THR A 41 52.57 34.22 2.66
N THR A 42 52.46 32.96 3.05
CA THR A 42 51.36 32.38 3.81
C THR A 42 51.25 32.92 5.23
N THR A 43 50.17 33.65 5.50
CA THR A 43 49.63 33.80 6.86
C THR A 43 48.26 33.13 6.92
N LYS A 44 48.14 32.13 7.81
CA LYS A 44 46.91 31.46 8.18
C LYS A 44 45.87 32.48 8.65
N LYS A 45 44.81 32.72 7.83
CA LYS A 45 43.58 33.34 8.28
C LYS A 45 42.52 32.29 8.51
N SER A 46 41.76 32.45 9.59
CA SER A 46 40.74 31.50 10.04
C SER A 46 39.59 31.34 9.03
N ASP A 47 39.04 30.12 8.94
CA ASP A 47 37.98 29.70 8.03
C ASP A 47 36.62 30.43 8.16
N ALA A 48 36.57 31.46 9.03
CA ALA A 48 35.33 32.21 9.28
C ALA A 48 34.96 33.27 8.23
N ASP A 49 35.91 33.68 7.36
CA ASP A 49 35.68 34.81 6.41
C ASP A 49 35.48 34.38 4.97
N VAL A 50 35.59 33.11 4.62
CA VAL A 50 35.42 32.62 3.25
C VAL A 50 33.94 32.64 2.81
N TRP A 51 33.03 32.58 3.76
CA TRP A 51 31.59 32.58 3.50
C TRP A 51 30.99 33.93 3.10
N LYS A 52 31.73 35.01 3.29
CA LYS A 52 31.28 36.37 2.91
C LYS A 52 31.49 36.71 1.44
N LEU A 53 32.17 35.88 0.67
CA LEU A 53 32.52 36.13 -0.73
C LEU A 53 31.66 35.37 -1.77
N LEU A 54 30.70 34.57 -1.31
CA LEU A 54 29.74 33.95 -2.22
C LEU A 54 28.64 34.94 -2.59
N PRO A 55 28.25 35.04 -3.88
CA PRO A 55 27.14 35.89 -4.29
C PRO A 55 25.89 35.50 -3.50
N GLN A 56 25.36 36.40 -2.69
CA GLN A 56 24.08 36.20 -2.01
C GLN A 56 23.00 35.95 -3.08
N PRO A 57 22.12 34.90 -2.90
CA PRO A 57 20.98 34.75 -3.79
C PRO A 57 20.18 36.03 -3.82
N GLN A 58 19.81 36.51 -5.01
CA GLN A 58 18.95 37.68 -5.14
C GLN A 58 17.70 37.43 -4.30
N GLN A 59 17.50 38.25 -3.28
CA GLN A 59 16.28 38.25 -2.47
C GLN A 59 15.11 38.62 -3.41
N GLN A 60 14.31 37.59 -3.72
CA GLN A 60 12.96 37.83 -4.22
C GLN A 60 12.23 38.65 -3.15
N THR A 61 11.56 39.71 -3.56
CA THR A 61 10.80 40.57 -2.65
C THR A 61 9.58 39.83 -2.11
N TYR A 62 9.76 39.11 -1.02
CA TYR A 62 8.66 38.60 -0.19
C TYR A 62 7.98 39.78 0.52
N GLU A 63 6.70 39.63 0.89
CA GLU A 63 6.03 40.64 1.70
C GLU A 63 6.92 40.98 2.92
N ARG A 64 7.12 42.26 3.21
CA ARG A 64 8.04 42.68 4.28
C ARG A 64 7.68 41.99 5.60
N GLY A 65 8.59 41.27 6.18
CA GLY A 65 8.44 40.60 7.47
C GLY A 65 8.18 39.10 7.44
N PHE A 66 8.00 38.48 6.27
CA PHE A 66 7.79 37.01 6.18
C PHE A 66 9.11 36.28 5.91
N LEU A 67 9.21 35.07 6.45
CA LEU A 67 10.31 34.16 6.20
C LEU A 67 10.29 33.63 4.75
N PRO A 68 11.46 33.45 4.11
CA PRO A 68 11.54 32.84 2.81
C PRO A 68 11.01 31.39 2.82
N PRO A 69 10.51 30.87 1.67
CA PRO A 69 10.15 29.47 1.52
C PRO A 69 11.29 28.54 1.89
N GLY A 70 10.94 27.40 2.51
CA GLY A 70 11.93 26.40 2.93
C GLY A 70 12.67 26.68 4.24
N THR A 71 12.39 27.82 4.88
CA THR A 71 13.04 28.16 6.16
C THR A 71 12.38 27.51 7.37
N ASP A 72 11.11 27.13 7.27
CA ASP A 72 10.44 26.41 8.34
C ASP A 72 10.83 24.91 8.32
N PRO A 73 11.61 24.41 9.32
CA PRO A 73 11.98 23.01 9.39
C PRO A 73 10.81 22.08 9.66
N GLU A 74 9.66 22.61 10.06
CA GLU A 74 8.45 21.83 10.37
C GLU A 74 7.50 21.69 9.19
N ASN A 75 7.77 22.31 8.04
CA ASN A 75 7.05 22.07 6.79
C ASN A 75 7.29 20.66 6.25
N LYS A 76 6.81 19.66 7.00
CA LYS A 76 6.95 18.22 6.70
C LYS A 76 5.65 17.50 6.98
N LEU A 77 5.34 16.49 6.15
CA LEU A 77 4.28 15.54 6.43
C LEU A 77 4.55 14.80 7.74
N GLY A 78 3.49 14.31 8.38
CA GLY A 78 3.55 13.52 9.59
C GLY A 78 3.05 14.28 10.81
N TRP A 79 3.72 14.10 11.93
CA TRP A 79 3.28 14.72 13.19
C TRP A 79 3.28 16.25 13.19
N PRO A 80 4.28 16.94 12.62
CA PRO A 80 4.22 18.39 12.46
C PRO A 80 2.95 18.82 11.71
N PHE A 81 2.67 18.21 10.58
CA PHE A 81 1.46 18.49 9.79
C PHE A 81 0.17 18.35 10.59
N LEU A 82 0.02 17.27 11.37
CA LEU A 82 -1.14 17.06 12.23
C LEU A 82 -1.26 18.08 13.35
N LYS A 83 -0.13 18.51 13.92
CA LYS A 83 -0.10 19.59 14.92
C LYS A 83 -0.54 20.93 14.32
N HIS A 84 -0.05 21.24 13.12
CA HIS A 84 -0.43 22.46 12.41
C HIS A 84 -1.93 22.46 12.10
N LEU A 85 -2.49 21.36 11.58
CA LEU A 85 -3.92 21.21 11.40
C LEU A 85 -4.70 21.48 12.68
N ALA A 86 -4.24 20.93 13.81
CA ALA A 86 -4.90 21.14 15.10
C ALA A 86 -4.76 22.61 15.61
N ALA A 87 -3.59 23.21 15.38
CA ALA A 87 -3.33 24.60 15.77
C ALA A 87 -4.19 25.58 14.95
N ASP A 88 -4.30 25.38 13.66
CA ASP A 88 -5.14 26.18 12.76
C ASP A 88 -6.61 26.08 13.12
N GLN A 89 -7.11 24.85 13.40
CA GLN A 89 -8.46 24.65 13.88
C GLN A 89 -8.69 25.37 15.22
N LYS A 90 -7.77 25.23 16.17
CA LYS A 90 -7.84 25.95 17.45
C LYS A 90 -7.91 27.46 17.22
N GLN A 91 -7.03 28.01 16.39
CA GLN A 91 -7.00 29.43 16.08
C GLN A 91 -8.31 29.90 15.43
N PHE A 92 -8.83 29.17 14.46
CA PHE A 92 -10.12 29.47 13.84
C PHE A 92 -11.25 29.55 14.87
N TRP A 93 -11.38 28.56 15.73
CA TRP A 93 -12.45 28.50 16.73
C TRP A 93 -12.27 29.49 17.90
N THR A 94 -11.05 29.97 18.13
CA THR A 94 -10.76 30.99 19.15
C THR A 94 -10.75 32.41 18.60
N SER A 95 -10.67 32.59 17.28
CA SER A 95 -10.64 33.90 16.62
C SER A 95 -11.80 34.86 16.96
N PRO A 96 -13.02 34.41 17.32
CA PRO A 96 -14.07 35.31 17.79
C PRO A 96 -13.68 36.13 19.02
N LYS A 97 -12.71 35.68 19.81
CA LYS A 97 -12.20 36.47 20.96
C LYS A 97 -11.40 37.71 20.51
N GLU A 98 -10.87 37.68 19.29
CA GLU A 98 -10.09 38.79 18.70
C GLU A 98 -10.98 39.82 17.99
N LEU A 99 -12.31 39.59 17.90
CA LEU A 99 -13.26 40.54 17.29
C LEU A 99 -13.22 41.91 17.96
N GLY A 100 -12.89 41.97 19.26
CA GLY A 100 -12.73 43.24 20.00
C GLY A 100 -11.52 44.09 19.55
N ASN A 101 -10.50 43.50 18.92
CA ASN A 101 -9.23 44.15 18.57
C ASN A 101 -9.16 44.59 17.10
N GLY A 102 -10.28 44.99 16.48
CA GLY A 102 -10.34 45.46 15.11
C GLY A 102 -10.92 44.46 14.09
N GLY A 103 -11.04 43.17 14.43
CA GLY A 103 -11.62 42.12 13.57
C GLY A 103 -13.12 42.35 13.27
N ALA A 104 -13.84 43.08 14.15
CA ALA A 104 -15.24 43.46 13.94
C ALA A 104 -15.41 44.32 12.64
N LYS A 105 -14.44 45.14 12.27
CA LYS A 105 -14.49 45.96 11.06
C LYS A 105 -14.62 45.17 9.76
N THR A 106 -14.14 43.93 9.73
CA THR A 106 -14.22 43.04 8.57
C THR A 106 -15.33 42.01 8.73
N PHE A 107 -15.50 41.48 9.93
CA PHE A 107 -16.47 40.41 10.19
C PHE A 107 -17.93 40.94 10.11
N VAL A 108 -18.23 42.09 10.67
CA VAL A 108 -19.62 42.61 10.67
C VAL A 108 -20.15 42.91 9.25
N PRO A 109 -19.40 43.61 8.37
CA PRO A 109 -19.82 43.78 6.98
C PRO A 109 -19.98 42.46 6.23
N PHE A 110 -19.08 41.50 6.44
CA PHE A 110 -19.15 40.18 5.81
C PHE A 110 -20.39 39.39 6.29
N ALA A 111 -20.67 39.40 7.59
CA ALA A 111 -21.83 38.74 8.15
C ALA A 111 -23.15 39.40 7.66
N ALA A 112 -23.19 40.74 7.59
CA ALA A 112 -24.33 41.45 7.03
C ALA A 112 -24.57 41.12 5.56
N PHE A 113 -23.49 41.12 4.76
CA PHE A 113 -23.53 40.71 3.33
C PHE A 113 -24.01 39.26 3.17
N THR A 114 -23.51 38.33 3.96
CA THR A 114 -23.95 36.94 3.95
C THR A 114 -25.41 36.80 4.31
N GLY A 115 -25.87 37.56 5.32
CA GLY A 115 -27.29 37.60 5.69
C GLY A 115 -28.22 38.10 4.56
N LEU A 116 -27.79 39.12 3.85
CA LEU A 116 -28.51 39.61 2.65
C LEU A 116 -28.53 38.57 1.52
N LEU A 117 -27.42 37.87 1.30
CA LEU A 117 -27.37 36.77 0.33
C LEU A 117 -28.32 35.64 0.73
N ILE A 118 -28.34 35.22 2.00
CA ILE A 118 -29.24 34.17 2.50
C ILE A 118 -30.71 34.58 2.22
N GLY A 119 -31.06 35.83 2.46
CA GLY A 119 -32.40 36.35 2.18
C GLY A 119 -32.76 36.40 0.69
N SER A 120 -31.77 36.51 -0.19
CA SER A 120 -31.94 36.57 -1.66
C SER A 120 -31.66 35.25 -2.38
N ASP A 121 -31.17 34.24 -1.71
CA ASP A 121 -30.67 32.98 -2.33
C ASP A 121 -31.70 32.26 -3.21
N SER A 122 -32.96 32.17 -2.75
CA SER A 122 -34.01 31.50 -3.53
C SER A 122 -34.39 32.35 -4.77
N TRP A 123 -34.31 33.68 -4.69
CA TRP A 123 -34.54 34.55 -5.84
C TRP A 123 -33.38 34.39 -6.85
N ILE A 124 -32.12 34.47 -6.41
CA ILE A 124 -30.93 34.28 -7.25
C ILE A 124 -30.98 32.90 -7.92
N SER A 125 -31.28 31.84 -7.17
CA SER A 125 -31.35 30.49 -7.71
C SER A 125 -32.40 30.33 -8.80
N ARG A 126 -33.55 31.04 -8.68
CA ARG A 126 -34.60 31.04 -9.73
C ARG A 126 -34.20 31.77 -11.01
N GLN A 127 -33.23 32.69 -10.96
CA GLN A 127 -32.71 33.34 -12.19
C GLN A 127 -31.80 32.39 -13.01
N VAL A 128 -31.27 31.35 -12.40
CA VAL A 128 -30.45 30.34 -13.11
C VAL A 128 -31.37 29.37 -13.85
N PRO A 129 -31.25 29.23 -15.20
CA PRO A 129 -32.09 28.32 -15.97
C PRO A 129 -31.95 26.86 -15.56
N ASP A 130 -33.10 26.14 -15.52
CA ASP A 130 -33.17 24.70 -15.19
C ASP A 130 -32.93 23.78 -16.43
N LYS A 131 -32.03 24.15 -17.31
CA LYS A 131 -31.68 23.34 -18.48
C LYS A 131 -30.69 22.23 -18.08
N PRO A 132 -31.05 20.92 -18.16
CA PRO A 132 -30.23 19.81 -17.65
C PRO A 132 -28.81 19.83 -18.22
N ASN A 133 -28.64 20.09 -19.52
CA ASN A 133 -27.32 20.15 -20.17
C ASN A 133 -26.46 21.31 -19.66
N GLN A 134 -27.05 22.46 -19.35
CA GLN A 134 -26.33 23.61 -18.80
C GLN A 134 -25.93 23.38 -17.36
N LEU A 135 -26.81 22.83 -16.55
CA LEU A 135 -26.54 22.47 -15.16
C LEU A 135 -25.39 21.46 -15.10
N LYS A 136 -25.49 20.39 -15.90
CA LYS A 136 -24.44 19.35 -15.99
C LYS A 136 -23.10 19.90 -16.46
N ARG A 137 -23.12 20.80 -17.47
CA ARG A 137 -21.87 21.46 -17.96
C ARG A 137 -21.23 22.32 -16.86
N SER A 138 -22.01 23.13 -16.15
CA SER A 138 -21.52 23.94 -15.03
C SER A 138 -20.99 23.08 -13.90
N GLN A 139 -21.67 21.99 -13.56
CA GLN A 139 -21.19 21.04 -12.56
C GLN A 139 -19.86 20.41 -12.99
N ASN A 140 -19.74 19.91 -14.20
CA ASN A 140 -18.51 19.31 -14.70
C ASN A 140 -17.34 20.31 -14.68
N ILE A 141 -17.57 21.59 -15.07
CA ILE A 141 -16.53 22.62 -14.99
C ILE A 141 -16.08 22.80 -13.55
N SER A 142 -16.99 22.90 -12.60
CA SER A 142 -16.68 23.02 -11.17
C SER A 142 -15.85 21.84 -10.67
N ASP A 143 -16.32 20.62 -10.92
CA ASP A 143 -15.73 19.40 -10.40
C ASP A 143 -14.31 19.20 -11.01
N TYR A 144 -14.16 19.35 -12.34
CA TYR A 144 -12.85 19.25 -13.00
C TYR A 144 -11.88 20.34 -12.57
N SER A 145 -12.34 21.59 -12.40
CA SER A 145 -11.49 22.68 -11.93
C SER A 145 -11.02 22.45 -10.50
N THR A 146 -11.90 21.97 -9.61
CA THR A 146 -11.53 21.63 -8.23
C THR A 146 -10.52 20.50 -8.18
N TYR A 147 -10.78 19.39 -8.92
CA TYR A 147 -9.84 18.26 -8.99
C TYR A 147 -8.51 18.66 -9.62
N SER A 148 -8.50 19.57 -10.60
CA SER A 148 -7.28 20.10 -11.19
C SER A 148 -6.46 20.92 -10.18
N LEU A 149 -7.11 21.72 -9.33
CA LEU A 149 -6.43 22.47 -8.28
C LEU A 149 -5.83 21.53 -7.22
N ILE A 150 -6.59 20.53 -6.77
CA ILE A 150 -6.09 19.52 -5.84
C ILE A 150 -4.91 18.75 -6.46
N GLY A 151 -5.07 18.35 -7.73
CA GLY A 151 -4.01 17.66 -8.47
C GLY A 151 -2.76 18.53 -8.67
N ALA A 152 -2.94 19.82 -8.94
CA ALA A 152 -1.82 20.77 -9.06
C ALA A 152 -1.08 20.98 -7.74
N GLY A 153 -1.81 21.08 -6.61
CA GLY A 153 -1.21 21.13 -5.27
C GLY A 153 -0.40 19.86 -4.94
N GLY A 154 -0.98 18.70 -5.19
CA GLY A 154 -0.28 17.43 -5.05
C GLY A 154 0.93 17.30 -5.98
N ALA A 155 0.80 17.72 -7.23
CA ALA A 155 1.89 17.72 -8.19
C ALA A 155 3.01 18.69 -7.81
N ALA A 156 2.68 19.87 -7.29
CA ALA A 156 3.67 20.83 -6.79
C ALA A 156 4.46 20.24 -5.62
N PHE A 157 3.78 19.60 -4.67
CA PHE A 157 4.43 18.90 -3.56
C PHE A 157 5.37 17.82 -4.07
N LEU A 158 4.88 16.93 -4.94
CA LEU A 158 5.65 15.82 -5.49
C LEU A 158 6.86 16.33 -6.28
N TRP A 159 6.65 17.25 -7.20
CA TRP A 159 7.71 17.80 -8.04
C TRP A 159 8.74 18.55 -7.21
N GLY A 160 8.30 19.35 -6.24
CA GLY A 160 9.18 20.02 -5.31
C GLY A 160 10.05 19.05 -4.50
N HIS A 161 9.45 17.95 -4.09
CA HIS A 161 10.15 16.87 -3.39
C HIS A 161 11.18 16.16 -4.29
N LEU A 162 10.80 15.84 -5.53
CA LEU A 162 11.67 15.17 -6.50
C LEU A 162 12.85 16.01 -6.98
N THR A 163 12.64 17.33 -7.10
CA THR A 163 13.65 18.27 -7.62
C THR A 163 14.41 19.00 -6.53
N ASN A 164 14.16 18.68 -5.25
CA ASN A 164 14.68 19.43 -4.09
C ASN A 164 14.34 20.92 -4.14
N ASN A 165 13.20 21.26 -4.73
CA ASN A 165 12.70 22.63 -4.76
C ASN A 165 11.80 22.86 -3.54
N ASP A 166 12.38 23.43 -2.49
CA ASP A 166 11.71 23.64 -1.21
C ASP A 166 10.47 24.52 -1.35
N HIS A 167 10.51 25.55 -2.21
CA HIS A 167 9.37 26.44 -2.44
C HIS A 167 8.16 25.71 -3.04
N MET A 168 8.37 24.88 -4.08
CA MET A 168 7.26 24.11 -4.67
C MET A 168 6.72 23.06 -3.72
N ARG A 169 7.62 22.38 -2.98
CA ARG A 169 7.24 21.39 -1.98
C ARG A 169 6.37 22.01 -0.89
N GLU A 170 6.80 23.16 -0.37
CA GLU A 170 6.10 23.92 0.64
C GLU A 170 4.73 24.38 0.14
N THR A 171 4.66 25.00 -1.03
CA THR A 171 3.40 25.40 -1.65
C THR A 171 2.38 24.26 -1.70
N GLY A 172 2.80 23.06 -2.12
CA GLY A 172 1.93 21.91 -2.19
C GLY A 172 1.49 21.41 -0.81
N LEU A 173 2.37 21.41 0.16
CA LEU A 173 2.08 21.02 1.55
C LEU A 173 1.08 21.99 2.20
N LEU A 174 1.34 23.27 2.14
CA LEU A 174 0.47 24.31 2.72
C LEU A 174 -0.89 24.37 2.03
N ALA A 175 -0.93 24.15 0.71
CA ALA A 175 -2.19 24.03 -0.03
C ALA A 175 -3.03 22.83 0.47
N GLY A 176 -2.40 21.70 0.74
CA GLY A 176 -3.04 20.51 1.33
C GLY A 176 -3.54 20.78 2.75
N GLU A 177 -2.75 21.42 3.57
CA GLU A 177 -3.08 21.80 4.95
C GLU A 177 -4.29 22.74 5.00
N ALA A 178 -4.27 23.79 4.21
CA ALA A 178 -5.38 24.74 4.12
C ALA A 178 -6.67 24.09 3.58
N ALA A 179 -6.54 23.19 2.60
CA ALA A 179 -7.65 22.45 2.03
C ALA A 179 -8.33 21.52 3.07
N ILE A 180 -7.53 20.78 3.83
CA ILE A 180 -8.05 19.89 4.90
C ILE A 180 -8.74 20.71 5.99
N ASN A 181 -8.11 21.80 6.45
CA ASN A 181 -8.67 22.66 7.48
C ASN A 181 -10.00 23.28 7.06
N SER A 182 -10.07 23.83 5.85
CA SER A 182 -11.30 24.45 5.33
C SER A 182 -12.41 23.41 5.14
N SER A 183 -12.07 22.21 4.68
CA SER A 183 -13.04 21.13 4.52
C SER A 183 -13.59 20.63 5.86
N ALA A 184 -12.75 20.52 6.89
CA ALA A 184 -13.20 20.11 8.23
C ALA A 184 -14.28 21.06 8.78
N VAL A 185 -14.08 22.36 8.63
CA VAL A 185 -15.06 23.36 9.06
C VAL A 185 -16.31 23.33 8.18
N ASP A 186 -16.16 23.14 6.87
CA ASP A 186 -17.28 23.02 5.95
C ASP A 186 -18.18 21.82 6.29
N TYR A 187 -17.60 20.65 6.58
CA TYR A 187 -18.35 19.47 7.01
C TYR A 187 -19.08 19.70 8.33
N LEU A 188 -18.47 20.41 9.27
CA LEU A 188 -19.13 20.76 10.52
C LEU A 188 -20.32 21.70 10.25
N PHE A 189 -20.17 22.70 9.40
CA PHE A 189 -21.27 23.59 9.03
C PHE A 189 -22.39 22.84 8.32
N LYS A 190 -22.11 21.91 7.42
CA LYS A 190 -23.11 21.02 6.80
C LYS A 190 -23.89 20.23 7.84
N GLY A 191 -23.17 19.63 8.81
CA GLY A 191 -23.79 18.87 9.91
C GLY A 191 -24.69 19.70 10.80
N ILE A 192 -24.29 20.93 11.11
CA ILE A 192 -25.08 21.85 11.98
C ILE A 192 -26.26 22.44 11.22
N THR A 193 -26.01 22.95 10.01
CA THR A 193 -27.02 23.77 9.29
C THR A 193 -28.05 22.94 8.54
N GLN A 194 -27.70 21.76 8.10
CA GLN A 194 -28.57 20.79 7.41
C GLN A 194 -29.41 21.43 6.28
N ARG A 195 -28.82 22.34 5.51
CA ARG A 195 -29.50 23.12 4.48
C ARG A 195 -29.68 22.28 3.21
N PRO A 196 -30.91 22.14 2.65
CA PRO A 196 -31.13 21.49 1.35
C PRO A 196 -30.50 22.27 0.20
N ARG A 197 -30.16 21.59 -0.89
CA ARG A 197 -29.64 22.19 -2.12
C ARG A 197 -30.76 22.86 -2.93
N PRO A 198 -30.45 23.81 -3.85
CA PRO A 198 -31.43 24.52 -4.65
C PRO A 198 -32.42 23.64 -5.43
N LEU A 199 -32.03 22.46 -5.85
CA LEU A 199 -32.88 21.52 -6.61
C LEU A 199 -33.67 20.54 -5.72
N VAL A 200 -33.58 20.66 -4.40
CA VAL A 200 -34.23 19.75 -3.45
C VAL A 200 -35.39 20.44 -2.74
N GLY A 201 -36.51 19.73 -2.60
CA GLY A 201 -37.73 20.22 -1.95
C GLY A 201 -38.36 21.39 -2.72
N ASN A 202 -38.74 22.46 -2.00
CA ASN A 202 -39.36 23.65 -2.59
C ASN A 202 -38.36 24.67 -3.17
N GLY A 203 -37.07 24.35 -3.14
CA GLY A 203 -36.00 25.24 -3.62
C GLY A 203 -35.71 26.48 -2.79
N ASN A 204 -36.34 26.60 -1.60
CA ASN A 204 -36.15 27.78 -0.74
C ASN A 204 -34.89 27.73 0.14
N GLY A 205 -34.25 26.55 0.28
CA GLY A 205 -33.01 26.38 1.03
C GLY A 205 -33.11 26.75 2.49
N THR A 206 -34.24 26.42 3.14
CA THR A 206 -34.45 26.64 4.55
C THR A 206 -33.51 25.79 5.40
N PHE A 207 -32.83 26.36 6.38
CA PHE A 207 -31.91 25.66 7.28
C PHE A 207 -32.63 24.59 8.12
N PHE A 208 -31.88 23.58 8.59
CA PHE A 208 -32.32 22.49 9.47
C PHE A 208 -33.37 21.55 8.85
N GLN A 209 -33.25 21.34 7.54
CA GLN A 209 -34.18 20.47 6.76
C GLN A 209 -33.51 19.17 6.25
N GLY A 210 -32.42 18.73 6.90
CA GLY A 210 -31.74 17.46 6.57
C GLY A 210 -30.86 17.48 5.30
N GLY A 211 -30.41 18.67 4.83
CA GLY A 211 -29.57 18.84 3.66
C GLY A 211 -28.08 19.00 3.97
N ASN A 212 -27.25 19.23 2.94
CA ASN A 212 -25.79 19.39 3.03
C ASN A 212 -25.26 20.51 2.13
N SER A 213 -26.03 21.59 1.94
CA SER A 213 -25.68 22.67 1.02
C SER A 213 -24.74 23.72 1.62
N PHE A 214 -24.90 24.08 2.89
CA PHE A 214 -24.13 25.14 3.53
C PHE A 214 -22.95 24.56 4.33
N ALA A 215 -21.69 24.99 4.10
CA ALA A 215 -21.21 25.87 3.05
C ALA A 215 -20.81 25.05 1.81
N SER A 216 -20.19 25.69 0.81
CA SER A 216 -19.77 25.02 -0.43
C SER A 216 -18.33 24.51 -0.33
N GLU A 217 -18.18 23.20 -0.17
CA GLU A 217 -16.88 22.51 -0.07
C GLU A 217 -15.96 22.77 -1.28
N HIS A 218 -16.49 22.68 -2.51
CA HIS A 218 -15.70 22.96 -3.72
C HIS A 218 -15.18 24.40 -3.75
N SER A 219 -15.98 25.36 -3.29
CA SER A 219 -15.53 26.76 -3.16
C SER A 219 -14.47 26.87 -2.06
N ALA A 220 -14.65 26.23 -0.92
CA ALA A 220 -13.68 26.25 0.18
C ALA A 220 -12.33 25.63 -0.24
N LEU A 221 -12.34 24.47 -0.89
CA LEU A 221 -11.15 23.82 -1.43
C LEU A 221 -10.43 24.69 -2.49
N ALA A 222 -11.17 25.22 -3.46
CA ALA A 222 -10.59 26.02 -4.52
C ALA A 222 -9.94 27.31 -3.98
N TRP A 223 -10.60 28.00 -3.06
CA TRP A 223 -10.09 29.24 -2.47
C TRP A 223 -8.96 29.01 -1.47
N SER A 224 -8.91 27.89 -0.75
CA SER A 224 -7.81 27.57 0.15
C SER A 224 -6.51 27.32 -0.64
N ILE A 225 -6.57 26.52 -1.69
CA ILE A 225 -5.42 26.25 -2.56
C ILE A 225 -4.99 27.53 -3.28
N ALA A 226 -5.94 28.25 -3.86
CA ALA A 226 -5.67 29.50 -4.56
C ALA A 226 -5.06 30.57 -3.65
N SER A 227 -5.50 30.65 -2.40
CA SER A 227 -4.95 31.61 -1.43
C SER A 227 -3.50 31.30 -1.08
N VAL A 228 -3.16 30.02 -0.84
CA VAL A 228 -1.76 29.61 -0.62
C VAL A 228 -0.91 29.94 -1.84
N VAL A 229 -1.32 29.53 -3.04
CA VAL A 229 -0.57 29.79 -4.28
C VAL A 229 -0.38 31.28 -4.51
N ALA A 230 -1.40 32.11 -4.25
CA ALA A 230 -1.33 33.58 -4.45
C ALA A 230 -0.40 34.26 -3.42
N HIS A 231 -0.16 33.67 -2.26
CA HIS A 231 0.78 34.18 -1.26
C HIS A 231 2.21 33.66 -1.52
N GLU A 232 2.35 32.39 -1.88
CA GLU A 232 3.64 31.80 -2.24
C GLU A 232 4.24 32.41 -3.52
N TYR A 233 3.37 32.77 -4.48
CA TYR A 233 3.75 33.41 -5.75
C TYR A 233 3.03 34.75 -5.89
N PRO A 234 3.51 35.83 -5.25
CA PRO A 234 2.78 37.07 -5.09
C PRO A 234 2.68 37.92 -6.37
N GLY A 235 3.14 37.44 -7.51
CA GLY A 235 3.04 38.08 -8.80
C GLY A 235 1.59 38.34 -9.25
N PRO A 236 1.31 39.43 -10.01
CA PRO A 236 -0.05 39.78 -10.41
C PRO A 236 -0.70 38.71 -11.28
N LEU A 237 0.06 38.07 -12.16
CA LEU A 237 -0.43 36.98 -13.02
C LEU A 237 -0.78 35.71 -12.22
N SER A 238 0.05 35.37 -11.26
CA SER A 238 -0.20 34.19 -10.37
C SER A 238 -1.46 34.41 -9.53
N LYS A 239 -1.63 35.60 -8.96
CA LYS A 239 -2.84 35.98 -8.21
C LYS A 239 -4.07 35.98 -9.09
N LEU A 240 -4.00 36.53 -10.29
CA LEU A 240 -5.11 36.55 -11.25
C LEU A 240 -5.50 35.14 -11.68
N ALA A 241 -4.53 34.27 -11.98
CA ALA A 241 -4.77 32.87 -12.34
C ALA A 241 -5.39 32.06 -11.17
N ALA A 242 -4.80 32.13 -9.98
CA ALA A 242 -5.25 31.41 -8.82
C ALA A 242 -6.67 31.83 -8.37
N TYR A 243 -6.87 33.10 -8.14
CA TYR A 243 -8.18 33.60 -7.70
C TYR A 243 -9.22 33.62 -8.83
N GLY A 244 -8.80 33.79 -10.09
CA GLY A 244 -9.69 33.66 -11.25
C GLY A 244 -10.26 32.26 -11.38
N LEU A 245 -9.44 31.22 -11.21
CA LEU A 245 -9.88 29.83 -11.24
C LEU A 245 -10.77 29.50 -10.06
N ALA A 246 -10.43 29.91 -8.84
CA ALA A 246 -11.26 29.73 -7.66
C ALA A 246 -12.62 30.44 -7.79
N SER A 247 -12.65 31.64 -8.37
CA SER A 247 -13.89 32.37 -8.66
C SER A 247 -14.76 31.64 -9.70
N ALA A 248 -14.15 31.07 -10.73
CA ALA A 248 -14.86 30.24 -11.71
C ALA A 248 -15.51 28.99 -11.05
N VAL A 249 -14.79 28.32 -10.14
CA VAL A 249 -15.38 27.22 -9.36
C VAL A 249 -16.58 27.72 -8.56
N THR A 250 -16.45 28.81 -7.82
CA THR A 250 -17.52 29.40 -7.01
C THR A 250 -18.76 29.73 -7.84
N LEU A 251 -18.58 30.41 -8.99
CA LEU A 251 -19.66 30.75 -9.88
C LEU A 251 -20.35 29.50 -10.46
N THR A 252 -19.59 28.51 -10.84
CA THR A 252 -20.13 27.27 -11.42
C THR A 252 -20.87 26.41 -10.39
N ARG A 253 -20.59 26.52 -9.10
CA ARG A 253 -21.41 25.89 -8.03
C ARG A 253 -22.81 26.50 -7.95
N VAL A 254 -22.93 27.81 -8.13
CA VAL A 254 -24.21 28.51 -8.18
C VAL A 254 -24.97 28.23 -9.47
N THR A 255 -24.28 28.34 -10.63
CA THR A 255 -24.92 28.09 -11.94
C THR A 255 -25.26 26.63 -12.21
N SER A 256 -24.70 25.68 -11.49
CA SER A 256 -25.11 24.28 -11.50
C SER A 256 -26.21 23.95 -10.49
N LYS A 257 -26.70 24.94 -9.73
CA LYS A 257 -27.68 24.78 -8.65
C LYS A 257 -27.31 23.71 -7.61
N GLN A 258 -26.00 23.49 -7.45
CA GLN A 258 -25.50 22.62 -6.39
C GLN A 258 -25.46 23.33 -5.03
N HIS A 259 -25.30 24.65 -5.04
CA HIS A 259 -25.25 25.50 -3.86
C HIS A 259 -25.97 26.82 -4.11
N PHE A 260 -26.49 27.44 -3.05
CA PHE A 260 -26.93 28.82 -3.08
C PHE A 260 -25.74 29.78 -3.15
N ALA A 261 -26.01 31.04 -3.50
CA ALA A 261 -24.96 32.07 -3.60
C ALA A 261 -24.27 32.30 -2.25
N SER A 262 -25.04 32.31 -1.14
CA SER A 262 -24.48 32.45 0.21
C SER A 262 -23.58 31.26 0.60
N ASP A 263 -23.96 30.01 0.23
CA ASP A 263 -23.16 28.83 0.51
C ASP A 263 -21.80 28.92 -0.19
N ALA A 264 -21.81 29.36 -1.44
CA ALA A 264 -20.61 29.50 -2.27
C ALA A 264 -19.69 30.62 -1.75
N VAL A 265 -20.24 31.75 -1.33
CA VAL A 265 -19.49 32.90 -0.77
C VAL A 265 -18.88 32.52 0.60
N VAL A 266 -19.63 31.88 1.46
CA VAL A 266 -19.12 31.46 2.80
C VAL A 266 -18.02 30.41 2.61
N GLY A 267 -18.20 29.42 1.72
CA GLY A 267 -17.16 28.46 1.38
C GLY A 267 -15.89 29.16 0.85
N SER A 268 -16.04 30.13 -0.06
CA SER A 268 -14.92 30.92 -0.59
C SER A 268 -14.17 31.69 0.50
N ALA A 269 -14.90 32.31 1.42
CA ALA A 269 -14.31 33.05 2.53
C ALA A 269 -13.56 32.15 3.50
N LEU A 270 -14.13 30.97 3.82
CA LEU A 270 -13.45 29.95 4.63
C LEU A 270 -12.14 29.48 3.97
N GLY A 271 -12.20 29.14 2.69
CA GLY A 271 -11.02 28.71 1.95
C GLY A 271 -9.94 29.78 1.92
N TRP A 272 -10.30 31.01 1.58
CA TRP A 272 -9.37 32.15 1.58
C TRP A 272 -8.76 32.40 2.96
N TYR A 273 -9.57 32.36 4.02
CA TYR A 273 -9.10 32.51 5.38
C TYR A 273 -8.04 31.46 5.74
N PHE A 274 -8.36 30.16 5.55
CA PHE A 274 -7.43 29.09 5.87
C PHE A 274 -6.18 29.15 5.01
N GLY A 275 -6.26 29.42 3.71
CA GLY A 275 -5.08 29.55 2.86
C GLY A 275 -4.16 30.68 3.31
N ARG A 276 -4.72 31.84 3.70
CA ARG A 276 -3.93 32.95 4.24
C ARG A 276 -3.39 32.65 5.63
N GLN A 277 -4.19 32.01 6.49
CA GLN A 277 -3.82 31.67 7.86
C GLN A 277 -2.65 30.67 7.89
N VAL A 278 -2.75 29.58 7.12
CA VAL A 278 -1.70 28.58 6.99
C VAL A 278 -0.41 29.21 6.46
N TYR A 279 -0.50 30.01 5.39
CA TYR A 279 0.66 30.73 4.88
C TYR A 279 1.34 31.56 5.98
N ARG A 280 0.57 32.34 6.73
CA ARG A 280 1.13 33.18 7.82
C ARG A 280 1.72 32.37 8.95
N ALA A 281 1.10 31.27 9.33
CA ALA A 281 1.59 30.41 10.41
C ALA A 281 2.98 29.84 10.12
N HIS A 282 3.30 29.62 8.84
CA HIS A 282 4.60 29.09 8.42
C HIS A 282 5.64 30.15 8.04
N HIS A 283 5.24 31.38 7.69
CA HIS A 283 6.14 32.41 7.22
C HIS A 283 6.28 33.60 8.17
N ASP A 284 5.38 33.76 9.15
CA ASP A 284 5.43 34.85 10.10
C ASP A 284 6.31 34.48 11.30
N PRO A 285 7.44 35.18 11.50
CA PRO A 285 8.32 34.90 12.64
C PRO A 285 7.66 35.07 14.01
N GLU A 286 6.63 35.93 14.12
CA GLU A 286 5.90 36.16 15.36
C GLU A 286 4.89 35.05 15.67
N LEU A 287 4.40 34.32 14.66
CA LEU A 287 3.43 33.25 14.82
C LEU A 287 4.08 31.87 15.00
N GLY A 288 5.42 31.79 14.92
CA GLY A 288 6.16 30.64 15.35
C GLY A 288 6.75 29.78 14.24
N GLY A 289 7.01 30.32 13.06
CA GLY A 289 7.83 29.59 12.10
C GLY A 289 9.11 29.12 12.77
N ALA A 290 9.13 27.95 13.35
CA ALA A 290 10.37 27.26 13.73
C ALA A 290 10.45 26.46 15.03
N ALA A 291 9.55 26.24 15.88
CA ALA A 291 9.93 25.60 17.16
C ALA A 291 9.06 24.48 17.70
N TRP A 292 8.55 23.59 16.85
CA TRP A 292 7.67 22.49 17.32
C TRP A 292 8.36 21.13 17.45
N GLY A 293 9.69 21.02 17.27
CA GLY A 293 10.45 19.79 17.44
C GLY A 293 10.31 18.76 16.31
N THR A 294 11.42 18.34 15.76
CA THR A 294 11.49 17.39 14.65
C THR A 294 10.89 16.04 15.03
N PHE A 295 9.96 15.53 14.18
CA PHE A 295 9.49 14.17 14.26
C PHE A 295 10.33 13.31 13.30
N SER A 296 11.04 12.34 13.83
CA SER A 296 11.80 11.37 13.03
C SER A 296 10.89 10.21 12.65
N TRP A 297 10.72 9.98 11.34
CA TRP A 297 10.13 8.79 10.79
C TRP A 297 11.18 7.69 10.67
N GLY A 298 11.48 7.02 11.74
CA GLY A 298 12.43 5.92 11.76
C GLY A 298 13.00 5.68 13.14
N PRO A 299 13.77 4.62 13.35
CA PRO A 299 14.57 4.47 14.55
C PRO A 299 15.52 5.67 14.65
N ASP A 300 15.51 6.35 15.79
CA ASP A 300 16.42 7.46 16.06
C ASP A 300 17.79 6.87 16.50
N ASP A 301 18.46 6.24 15.54
CA ASP A 301 19.76 5.60 15.71
C ASP A 301 20.92 6.51 15.29
N GLY A 302 20.60 7.78 15.01
CA GLY A 302 21.59 8.80 14.61
C GLY A 302 22.19 8.60 13.22
N ARG A 303 21.69 7.63 12.44
CA ARG A 303 22.15 7.38 11.08
C ARG A 303 21.44 8.28 10.09
N PRO A 304 22.14 8.82 9.07
CA PRO A 304 21.51 9.51 7.98
C PRO A 304 20.56 8.55 7.26
N GLN A 305 19.25 8.75 7.35
CA GLN A 305 18.32 8.00 6.52
C GLN A 305 18.36 8.56 5.10
N PRO A 306 18.52 7.72 4.08
CA PRO A 306 18.42 8.18 2.70
C PRO A 306 17.02 8.72 2.47
N ARG A 307 16.94 10.00 2.09
CA ARG A 307 15.68 10.65 1.77
C ARG A 307 15.38 10.43 0.29
N ASN A 308 14.13 10.09 -0.03
CA ASN A 308 13.63 10.01 -1.40
C ASN A 308 14.31 8.91 -2.24
N VAL A 309 14.39 7.71 -1.72
CA VAL A 309 14.96 6.56 -2.43
C VAL A 309 13.95 5.42 -2.40
N ALA A 310 13.17 5.30 -3.48
CA ALA A 310 12.26 4.16 -3.66
C ALA A 310 13.06 2.88 -3.91
N SER A 311 12.48 1.77 -3.50
CA SER A 311 13.07 0.44 -3.70
C SER A 311 11.98 -0.58 -4.05
N PRO A 312 12.23 -1.48 -5.01
CA PRO A 312 11.27 -2.52 -5.34
C PRO A 312 11.13 -3.52 -4.20
N TYR A 313 9.96 -4.17 -4.14
CA TYR A 313 9.73 -5.26 -3.19
C TYR A 313 10.49 -6.52 -3.61
N VAL A 314 10.92 -7.27 -2.61
CA VAL A 314 11.43 -8.64 -2.78
C VAL A 314 10.24 -9.56 -3.07
N PRO A 315 10.25 -10.36 -4.15
CA PRO A 315 9.20 -11.34 -4.46
C PRO A 315 8.96 -12.33 -3.32
N LEU A 316 7.69 -12.70 -3.08
CA LEU A 316 7.32 -13.57 -1.94
C LEU A 316 7.88 -15.00 -2.03
N ASP A 317 8.20 -15.48 -3.22
CA ASP A 317 8.84 -16.79 -3.46
C ASP A 317 10.37 -16.76 -3.34
N SER A 318 10.96 -15.64 -2.87
CA SER A 318 12.40 -15.51 -2.68
C SER A 318 12.92 -16.25 -1.44
N TRP A 319 14.11 -16.85 -1.55
CA TRP A 319 14.86 -17.45 -0.45
C TRP A 319 15.16 -16.47 0.71
N ILE A 320 15.13 -15.19 0.42
CA ILE A 320 15.44 -14.08 1.35
C ILE A 320 14.55 -14.12 2.59
N TYR A 321 13.25 -14.40 2.42
CA TYR A 321 12.33 -14.46 3.57
C TYR A 321 12.64 -15.62 4.52
N GLN A 322 12.99 -16.79 4.01
CA GLN A 322 13.41 -17.92 4.85
C GLN A 322 14.73 -17.62 5.57
N ALA A 323 15.65 -16.93 4.90
CA ALA A 323 16.91 -16.49 5.48
C ALA A 323 16.69 -15.53 6.67
N PHE A 324 15.87 -14.50 6.48
CA PHE A 324 15.54 -13.56 7.56
C PHE A 324 14.69 -14.19 8.66
N ASP A 325 13.77 -15.10 8.32
CA ASP A 325 12.99 -15.84 9.30
C ASP A 325 13.92 -16.59 10.26
N ARG A 326 14.92 -17.27 9.72
CA ARG A 326 15.92 -17.97 10.51
C ARG A 326 16.79 -17.02 11.35
N LEU A 327 17.30 -15.91 10.79
CA LEU A 327 18.09 -14.92 11.53
C LEU A 327 17.27 -14.27 12.65
N THR A 328 15.99 -13.96 12.39
CA THR A 328 15.07 -13.40 13.38
C THR A 328 14.78 -14.40 14.49
N ALA A 329 14.50 -15.64 14.16
CA ALA A 329 14.23 -16.69 15.16
C ALA A 329 15.48 -17.00 16.03
N LEU A 330 16.68 -16.96 15.45
CA LEU A 330 17.93 -17.11 16.18
C LEU A 330 18.32 -15.88 17.00
N GLY A 331 17.73 -14.70 16.69
CA GLY A 331 17.88 -13.47 17.45
C GLY A 331 18.91 -12.48 16.95
N TYR A 332 19.39 -12.66 15.73
CA TYR A 332 20.32 -11.73 15.09
C TYR A 332 19.62 -10.55 14.41
N VAL A 333 18.31 -10.65 14.20
CA VAL A 333 17.46 -9.58 13.71
C VAL A 333 16.29 -9.42 14.65
N SER A 334 16.13 -8.24 15.23
CA SER A 334 15.09 -7.97 16.23
C SER A 334 13.98 -7.05 15.72
N SER A 335 14.22 -6.31 14.64
CA SER A 335 13.29 -5.30 14.13
C SER A 335 12.49 -5.73 12.88
N ALA A 336 12.71 -6.95 12.35
CA ALA A 336 11.99 -7.46 11.19
C ALA A 336 10.51 -7.72 11.52
N TYR A 337 9.62 -7.34 10.61
CA TYR A 337 8.19 -7.65 10.67
C TYR A 337 7.88 -8.84 9.76
N MET A 338 8.11 -10.05 10.29
CA MET A 338 7.98 -11.30 9.56
C MET A 338 6.54 -11.61 9.12
N ASN A 339 5.57 -11.08 9.87
CA ASN A 339 4.15 -11.34 9.63
C ASN A 339 3.54 -10.39 8.57
N GLN A 340 4.34 -9.49 8.00
CA GLN A 340 3.90 -8.51 7.01
C GLN A 340 4.90 -8.42 5.86
N ARG A 341 4.56 -8.98 4.70
CA ARG A 341 5.39 -9.05 3.49
C ARG A 341 4.57 -8.59 2.27
N PRO A 342 5.20 -8.13 1.17
CA PRO A 342 6.63 -8.08 0.89
C PRO A 342 7.35 -6.92 1.57
N TRP A 343 8.68 -7.00 1.64
CA TRP A 343 9.56 -5.93 2.08
C TRP A 343 10.27 -5.31 0.89
N THR A 344 10.61 -4.04 1.00
CA THR A 344 11.50 -3.39 0.03
C THR A 344 12.93 -3.93 0.17
N ARG A 345 13.72 -3.86 -0.90
CA ARG A 345 15.12 -4.25 -0.87
C ARG A 345 15.93 -3.37 0.11
N PHE A 346 15.54 -2.09 0.28
CA PHE A 346 16.13 -1.22 1.30
C PHE A 346 15.86 -1.70 2.72
N GLU A 347 14.64 -2.12 3.02
CA GLU A 347 14.34 -2.70 4.33
C GLU A 347 15.18 -3.97 4.58
N CYS A 348 15.33 -4.81 3.56
CA CYS A 348 16.20 -5.98 3.66
C CYS A 348 17.66 -5.60 3.91
N ALA A 349 18.20 -4.58 3.23
CA ALA A 349 19.56 -4.07 3.48
C ALA A 349 19.73 -3.56 4.91
N ARG A 350 18.75 -2.80 5.43
CA ARG A 350 18.75 -2.34 6.84
C ARG A 350 18.77 -3.51 7.82
N LEU A 351 17.98 -4.57 7.55
CA LEU A 351 17.96 -5.77 8.39
C LEU A 351 19.29 -6.56 8.32
N VAL A 352 19.97 -6.52 7.18
CA VAL A 352 21.32 -7.10 7.04
C VAL A 352 22.33 -6.32 7.89
N GLU A 353 22.28 -4.98 7.89
CA GLU A 353 23.14 -4.17 8.74
C GLU A 353 22.88 -4.45 10.23
N GLU A 354 21.60 -4.54 10.65
CA GLU A 354 21.23 -4.93 12.00
C GLU A 354 21.78 -6.30 12.38
N ALA A 355 21.70 -7.29 11.49
CA ALA A 355 22.26 -8.63 11.72
C ALA A 355 23.78 -8.57 11.90
N GLY A 356 24.47 -7.75 11.09
CA GLY A 356 25.93 -7.56 11.16
C GLY A 356 26.41 -6.99 12.51
N GLU A 357 25.60 -6.16 13.16
CA GLU A 357 25.92 -5.64 14.50
C GLU A 357 25.81 -6.69 15.61
N GLN A 358 24.97 -7.71 15.40
CA GLN A 358 24.71 -8.77 16.38
C GLN A 358 25.58 -10.03 16.16
N ILE A 359 26.15 -10.18 14.98
CA ILE A 359 27.05 -11.30 14.67
C ILE A 359 28.47 -10.84 15.02
N PRO A 360 29.12 -11.44 16.04
CA PRO A 360 30.50 -11.07 16.40
C PRO A 360 31.44 -11.18 15.21
N ASP A 361 32.40 -10.28 15.10
CA ASP A 361 33.43 -10.30 14.08
C ASP A 361 34.02 -11.70 14.01
N ALA A 362 33.95 -12.30 12.86
CA ALA A 362 33.95 -13.74 12.70
C ALA A 362 35.33 -14.36 12.86
N ASP A 363 35.66 -14.79 14.05
CA ASP A 363 36.68 -15.81 14.29
C ASP A 363 36.19 -17.26 14.02
N ILE A 364 34.91 -17.43 13.56
CA ILE A 364 34.34 -18.73 13.24
C ILE A 364 33.77 -18.74 11.80
N PRO A 365 34.64 -18.93 10.77
CA PRO A 365 34.19 -18.92 9.37
C PRO A 365 33.27 -20.05 8.97
N SER A 366 32.99 -21.02 9.83
CA SER A 366 32.22 -22.23 9.57
C SER A 366 30.79 -22.19 10.09
N ASP A 367 30.38 -21.15 10.80
CA ASP A 367 29.02 -21.05 11.31
C ASP A 367 28.01 -20.76 10.20
N GLN A 368 26.89 -21.49 10.22
CA GLN A 368 25.79 -21.35 9.26
C GLN A 368 25.21 -19.93 9.25
N VAL A 369 25.16 -19.27 10.41
CA VAL A 369 24.66 -17.91 10.56
C VAL A 369 25.56 -16.91 9.81
N THR A 370 26.86 -17.06 9.95
CA THR A 370 27.86 -16.22 9.25
C THR A 370 27.79 -16.41 7.75
N LYS A 371 27.60 -17.66 7.27
CA LYS A 371 27.39 -17.94 5.86
C LYS A 371 26.10 -17.31 5.34
N LEU A 372 25.01 -17.41 6.10
CA LEU A 372 23.72 -16.82 5.74
C LEU A 372 23.79 -15.29 5.69
N TYR A 373 24.40 -14.67 6.69
CA TYR A 373 24.67 -13.23 6.72
C TYR A 373 25.51 -12.76 5.52
N ARG A 374 26.55 -13.49 5.19
CA ARG A 374 27.41 -13.16 4.05
C ARG A 374 26.66 -13.20 2.72
N GLU A 375 25.84 -14.21 2.48
CA GLU A 375 25.02 -14.30 1.27
C GLU A 375 23.99 -13.16 1.18
N LEU A 376 23.35 -12.82 2.28
CA LEU A 376 22.44 -11.66 2.33
C LEU A 376 23.17 -10.33 2.13
N SER A 377 24.37 -10.19 2.70
CA SER A 377 25.21 -8.98 2.50
C SER A 377 25.64 -8.82 1.05
N LEU A 378 25.95 -9.92 0.36
CA LEU A 378 26.24 -9.90 -1.08
C LEU A 378 25.00 -9.56 -1.92
N GLU A 379 23.85 -10.08 -1.55
CA GLU A 379 22.57 -9.82 -2.25
C GLU A 379 22.17 -8.33 -2.17
N PHE A 380 22.35 -7.71 -1.00
CA PHE A 380 21.92 -6.33 -0.74
C PHE A 380 23.08 -5.32 -0.71
N ALA A 381 24.25 -5.66 -1.25
CA ALA A 381 25.42 -4.78 -1.21
C ALA A 381 25.18 -3.42 -1.88
N ASN A 382 24.44 -3.35 -2.97
CA ASN A 382 24.09 -2.11 -3.65
C ASN A 382 23.18 -1.23 -2.81
N GLU A 383 22.16 -1.84 -2.17
CA GLU A 383 21.22 -1.14 -1.31
C GLU A 383 21.90 -0.65 -0.02
N SER A 384 22.83 -1.43 0.56
CA SER A 384 23.61 -1.01 1.74
C SER A 384 24.49 0.22 1.45
N VAL A 385 25.14 0.27 0.28
CA VAL A 385 25.93 1.45 -0.12
C VAL A 385 25.03 2.69 -0.27
N ARG A 386 23.81 2.52 -0.75
CA ARG A 386 22.83 3.61 -0.91
C ARG A 386 22.22 4.05 0.42
N LEU A 387 22.01 3.14 1.37
CA LEU A 387 21.65 3.49 2.75
C LEU A 387 22.66 4.48 3.35
N ASN A 388 23.93 4.39 2.95
CA ASN A 388 25.01 5.27 3.35
C ASN A 388 25.20 6.50 2.45
N GLY A 389 24.20 6.87 1.63
CA GLY A 389 24.14 8.14 0.90
C GLY A 389 24.64 8.12 -0.54
N ALA A 390 24.89 6.96 -1.15
CA ALA A 390 25.23 6.86 -2.56
C ALA A 390 24.00 7.17 -3.45
N ARG A 391 24.26 7.56 -4.71
CA ARG A 391 23.18 7.85 -5.68
C ARG A 391 22.33 6.62 -5.97
N SER A 392 21.02 6.80 -5.98
CA SER A 392 20.06 5.77 -6.39
C SER A 392 19.83 5.86 -7.90
N LEU A 393 20.64 5.11 -8.65
CA LEU A 393 20.41 4.85 -10.07
C LEU A 393 20.91 3.45 -10.35
N ASP A 394 20.00 2.52 -10.64
CA ASP A 394 20.33 1.13 -10.95
C ASP A 394 19.33 0.53 -11.92
N VAL A 395 19.80 -0.31 -12.81
CA VAL A 395 18.97 -1.13 -13.68
C VAL A 395 19.55 -2.54 -13.65
N ALA A 396 18.73 -3.51 -13.27
CA ALA A 396 19.19 -4.87 -13.09
C ALA A 396 18.20 -5.87 -13.71
N LEU A 397 18.74 -6.86 -14.40
CA LEU A 397 18.04 -8.07 -14.73
C LEU A 397 18.13 -9.00 -13.51
N ASP A 398 17.01 -9.18 -12.78
CA ASP A 398 16.99 -9.91 -11.52
C ASP A 398 17.13 -11.42 -11.73
N SER A 399 16.30 -12.00 -12.60
CA SER A 399 16.31 -13.43 -12.85
C SER A 399 15.79 -13.80 -14.23
N VAL A 400 16.31 -14.90 -14.75
CA VAL A 400 15.75 -15.63 -15.89
C VAL A 400 15.62 -17.09 -15.45
N TYR A 401 14.45 -17.68 -15.63
CA TYR A 401 14.22 -19.05 -15.19
C TYR A 401 13.30 -19.82 -16.13
N THR A 402 13.47 -21.13 -16.11
CA THR A 402 12.53 -22.06 -16.73
C THR A 402 12.23 -23.18 -15.77
N ARG A 403 10.94 -23.44 -15.56
CA ARG A 403 10.41 -24.53 -14.75
C ARG A 403 9.60 -25.47 -15.62
N VAL A 404 9.91 -26.75 -15.53
CA VAL A 404 9.13 -27.82 -16.14
C VAL A 404 8.55 -28.63 -15.00
N THR A 405 7.24 -28.80 -14.99
CA THR A 405 6.51 -29.60 -14.00
C THR A 405 5.70 -30.65 -14.72
N ASP A 406 5.94 -31.93 -14.41
CA ASP A 406 5.14 -33.03 -14.91
C ASP A 406 4.26 -33.60 -13.79
N ILE A 407 2.97 -33.79 -14.06
CA ILE A 407 1.99 -34.30 -13.11
C ILE A 407 1.39 -35.58 -13.68
N SER A 408 1.68 -36.69 -13.04
CA SER A 408 1.13 -38.00 -13.40
C SER A 408 -0.02 -38.36 -12.50
N GLY A 409 -1.23 -38.40 -13.06
CA GLY A 409 -2.49 -38.59 -12.34
C GLY A 409 -3.22 -37.25 -12.05
N PRO A 410 -4.51 -37.31 -11.68
CA PRO A 410 -5.36 -36.12 -11.60
C PRO A 410 -5.02 -35.21 -10.42
N PRO A 411 -4.57 -33.97 -10.66
CA PRO A 411 -4.33 -33.01 -9.58
C PRO A 411 -5.60 -32.31 -9.14
N LEU A 412 -5.62 -31.85 -7.88
CA LEU A 412 -6.64 -30.94 -7.33
C LEU A 412 -6.28 -29.48 -7.67
N ARG A 413 -7.29 -28.65 -7.96
CA ARG A 413 -7.04 -27.28 -8.44
C ARG A 413 -7.98 -26.21 -7.90
N ASP A 414 -8.86 -26.59 -7.00
CA ASP A 414 -9.92 -25.73 -6.52
C ASP A 414 -9.92 -25.75 -4.97
N SER A 415 -9.05 -24.93 -4.41
CA SER A 415 -8.97 -24.75 -2.96
C SER A 415 -10.21 -24.07 -2.37
N PHE A 416 -11.05 -23.42 -3.19
CA PHE A 416 -12.29 -22.81 -2.72
C PHE A 416 -13.39 -23.85 -2.44
N HIS A 417 -13.42 -24.98 -3.16
CA HIS A 417 -14.43 -26.03 -3.01
C HIS A 417 -13.88 -27.35 -2.46
N PHE A 418 -12.69 -27.73 -2.86
CA PHE A 418 -12.11 -29.03 -2.50
C PHE A 418 -10.72 -28.87 -1.87
N SER A 419 -9.68 -28.83 -2.67
CA SER A 419 -8.29 -28.60 -2.30
C SER A 419 -7.43 -28.28 -3.52
N GLN A 420 -6.11 -28.17 -3.32
CA GLN A 420 -5.16 -27.75 -4.33
C GLN A 420 -3.86 -28.56 -4.20
N THR A 421 -3.36 -29.14 -5.32
CA THR A 421 -2.12 -29.92 -5.33
C THR A 421 -0.89 -29.02 -5.19
N ILE A 422 -0.78 -27.97 -6.00
CA ILE A 422 0.28 -26.96 -5.90
C ILE A 422 -0.28 -25.73 -5.19
N VAL A 423 0.31 -25.35 -4.08
CA VAL A 423 -0.14 -24.26 -3.22
C VAL A 423 0.86 -23.12 -3.18
N ASP A 424 0.39 -21.91 -2.89
CA ASP A 424 1.20 -20.70 -2.69
C ASP A 424 2.21 -20.41 -3.84
N ASP A 425 1.74 -20.63 -5.08
CA ASP A 425 2.55 -20.47 -6.30
C ASP A 425 1.98 -19.40 -7.26
N TYR A 426 1.49 -18.29 -6.74
CA TYR A 426 0.93 -17.16 -7.50
C TYR A 426 -0.22 -17.53 -8.45
N GLY A 427 -0.96 -18.58 -8.14
CA GLY A 427 -2.07 -19.04 -8.98
C GLY A 427 -1.67 -19.47 -10.37
N ARG A 428 -0.41 -19.85 -10.59
CA ARG A 428 0.08 -20.34 -11.88
C ARG A 428 -0.72 -21.54 -12.35
N PRO A 429 -1.00 -21.63 -13.67
CA PRO A 429 -1.77 -22.73 -14.20
C PRO A 429 -0.99 -24.04 -14.16
N TYR A 430 -1.68 -25.12 -13.82
CA TYR A 430 -1.17 -26.50 -13.94
C TYR A 430 -2.31 -27.48 -14.21
N ALA A 431 -2.00 -28.60 -14.84
CA ALA A 431 -2.90 -29.71 -15.10
C ALA A 431 -2.10 -31.04 -15.14
N GLU A 432 -2.81 -32.17 -15.25
CA GLU A 432 -2.21 -33.46 -15.51
C GLU A 432 -1.37 -33.42 -16.79
N GLY A 433 -0.14 -33.94 -16.76
CA GLY A 433 0.83 -33.90 -17.83
C GLY A 433 1.87 -32.79 -17.65
N THR A 434 2.53 -32.41 -18.72
CA THR A 434 3.66 -31.48 -18.71
C THR A 434 3.21 -30.03 -18.72
N ASN A 435 3.70 -29.25 -17.75
CA ASN A 435 3.47 -27.84 -17.56
C ASN A 435 4.81 -27.07 -17.64
N ILE A 436 4.84 -25.96 -18.34
CA ILE A 436 6.08 -25.18 -18.56
C ILE A 436 5.85 -23.73 -18.15
N ILE A 437 6.79 -23.18 -17.39
CA ILE A 437 6.85 -21.77 -17.06
C ILE A 437 8.26 -21.28 -17.37
N SER A 438 8.36 -20.26 -18.23
CA SER A 438 9.63 -19.56 -18.50
C SER A 438 9.45 -18.09 -18.19
N GLY A 439 10.25 -17.56 -17.28
CA GLY A 439 10.08 -16.22 -16.77
C GLY A 439 11.35 -15.37 -16.80
N ILE A 440 11.12 -14.07 -16.80
CA ILE A 440 12.15 -13.04 -16.71
C ILE A 440 11.67 -11.97 -15.74
N SER A 441 12.56 -11.49 -14.87
CA SER A 441 12.29 -10.36 -14.00
C SER A 441 13.39 -9.30 -14.06
N ALA A 442 13.00 -8.04 -14.03
CA ALA A 442 13.91 -6.91 -14.06
C ALA A 442 13.44 -5.81 -13.11
N ARG A 443 14.40 -5.03 -12.63
CA ARG A 443 14.14 -3.85 -11.80
C ARG A 443 14.93 -2.65 -12.30
N ALA A 444 14.40 -1.46 -11.98
CA ALA A 444 15.08 -0.19 -12.15
C ALA A 444 14.78 0.73 -10.98
N GLU A 445 15.74 1.52 -10.57
CA GLU A 445 15.64 2.49 -9.47
C GLU A 445 16.26 3.81 -9.94
N ALA A 446 15.56 4.92 -9.70
CA ALA A 446 16.02 6.25 -10.07
C ALA A 446 15.50 7.28 -9.04
N GLY A 447 16.34 7.62 -8.06
CA GLY A 447 15.96 8.52 -6.98
C GLY A 447 14.71 8.01 -6.25
N PRO A 448 13.63 8.81 -6.19
CA PRO A 448 12.40 8.43 -5.49
C PRO A 448 11.53 7.42 -6.25
N PHE A 449 11.94 6.97 -7.43
CA PHE A 449 11.19 6.01 -8.25
C PHE A 449 11.84 4.64 -8.26
N ALA A 450 11.01 3.60 -8.18
CA ALA A 450 11.43 2.22 -8.42
C ALA A 450 10.43 1.51 -9.34
N PHE A 451 10.95 0.61 -10.14
CA PHE A 451 10.20 -0.20 -11.10
C PHE A 451 10.59 -1.65 -10.94
N TYR A 452 9.62 -2.53 -11.04
CA TYR A 452 9.82 -3.96 -11.11
C TYR A 452 8.82 -4.57 -12.07
N ALA A 453 9.25 -5.55 -12.84
CA ALA A 453 8.38 -6.35 -13.69
C ALA A 453 8.87 -7.79 -13.74
N ARG A 454 7.92 -8.73 -13.68
CA ARG A 454 8.13 -10.17 -13.84
C ARG A 454 7.12 -10.70 -14.85
N GLY A 455 7.61 -11.06 -16.03
CA GLY A 455 6.81 -11.67 -17.09
C GLY A 455 7.09 -13.15 -17.20
N GLU A 456 6.06 -13.94 -17.55
CA GLU A 456 6.16 -15.38 -17.73
C GLU A 456 5.46 -15.83 -19.01
N TYR A 457 6.09 -16.72 -19.73
CA TYR A 457 5.40 -17.62 -20.64
C TYR A 457 4.88 -18.81 -19.81
N GLN A 458 3.60 -19.10 -19.94
CA GLN A 458 2.91 -20.15 -19.20
C GLN A 458 2.24 -21.12 -20.17
N GLN A 459 2.52 -22.41 -20.01
CA GLN A 459 1.88 -23.50 -20.74
C GLN A 459 1.37 -24.55 -19.74
N ALA A 460 0.11 -24.94 -19.89
CA ALA A 460 -0.50 -26.05 -19.14
C ALA A 460 -1.54 -26.76 -20.00
N PRO A 461 -1.72 -28.07 -19.86
CA PRO A 461 -2.78 -28.82 -20.52
C PRO A 461 -4.18 -28.35 -20.12
N SER A 462 -5.19 -28.76 -20.89
CA SER A 462 -6.59 -28.49 -20.57
C SER A 462 -7.05 -29.25 -19.32
N ILE A 463 -8.06 -28.69 -18.64
CA ILE A 463 -8.63 -29.29 -17.46
C ILE A 463 -10.05 -29.79 -17.81
N PRO A 464 -10.35 -31.08 -17.51
CA PRO A 464 -11.67 -31.61 -17.73
C PRO A 464 -12.71 -30.95 -16.81
N LEU A 465 -13.97 -31.02 -17.26
CA LEU A 465 -15.13 -30.65 -16.43
C LEU A 465 -15.20 -31.57 -15.20
N TYR A 466 -15.62 -31.01 -14.09
CA TYR A 466 -16.05 -31.80 -12.95
C TYR A 466 -17.30 -32.65 -13.32
N PRO A 467 -17.52 -33.76 -12.61
CA PRO A 467 -18.77 -34.54 -12.74
C PRO A 467 -19.99 -33.65 -12.50
N ALA A 468 -21.09 -33.91 -13.22
CA ALA A 468 -22.31 -33.08 -13.09
C ALA A 468 -22.81 -32.97 -11.65
N ALA A 469 -22.73 -34.04 -10.86
CA ALA A 469 -23.11 -34.03 -9.46
C ALA A 469 -22.23 -33.09 -8.61
N ALA A 470 -20.94 -32.94 -8.95
CA ALA A 470 -20.05 -31.99 -8.28
C ALA A 470 -20.40 -30.55 -8.65
N LEU A 471 -20.68 -30.27 -9.94
CA LEU A 471 -21.09 -28.95 -10.41
C LEU A 471 -22.43 -28.50 -9.81
N ASP A 472 -23.39 -29.40 -9.68
CA ASP A 472 -24.67 -29.14 -9.02
C ASP A 472 -24.49 -28.86 -7.52
N ALA A 473 -23.66 -29.65 -6.84
CA ALA A 473 -23.37 -29.45 -5.44
C ALA A 473 -22.64 -28.12 -5.18
N ILE A 474 -21.69 -27.73 -6.05
CA ILE A 474 -21.02 -26.41 -6.01
C ILE A 474 -22.04 -25.28 -6.21
N ALA A 475 -22.91 -25.37 -7.21
CA ALA A 475 -23.92 -24.36 -7.47
C ALA A 475 -24.86 -24.16 -6.26
N GLN A 476 -25.23 -25.25 -5.60
CA GLN A 476 -26.03 -25.21 -4.36
C GLN A 476 -25.25 -24.61 -3.18
N ALA A 477 -24.00 -25.04 -2.96
CA ALA A 477 -23.17 -24.55 -1.86
C ALA A 477 -22.86 -23.05 -1.97
N ASP A 478 -22.65 -22.56 -3.19
CA ASP A 478 -22.40 -21.14 -3.46
C ASP A 478 -23.70 -20.35 -3.63
N GLY A 479 -24.83 -21.04 -3.78
CA GLY A 479 -26.13 -20.41 -4.06
C GLY A 479 -26.10 -19.58 -5.32
N ARG A 480 -25.51 -20.08 -6.41
CA ARG A 480 -25.36 -19.40 -7.70
C ARG A 480 -25.90 -20.27 -8.84
N PRO A 481 -26.18 -19.67 -10.00
CA PRO A 481 -26.50 -20.47 -11.20
C PRO A 481 -25.35 -21.44 -11.52
N PHE A 482 -25.73 -22.56 -12.14
CA PHE A 482 -24.78 -23.53 -12.65
C PHE A 482 -23.77 -22.87 -13.61
N PHE A 483 -22.51 -23.19 -13.43
CA PHE A 483 -21.43 -22.67 -14.27
C PHE A 483 -20.38 -23.77 -14.50
N PRO A 484 -20.03 -24.09 -15.74
CA PRO A 484 -19.02 -25.10 -16.02
C PRO A 484 -17.63 -24.61 -15.63
N ASN A 485 -16.80 -25.52 -15.14
CA ASN A 485 -15.42 -25.23 -14.72
C ASN A 485 -14.34 -25.70 -15.70
N ALA A 486 -14.70 -26.17 -16.89
CA ALA A 486 -13.71 -26.58 -17.89
C ALA A 486 -12.79 -25.41 -18.23
N THR A 487 -11.51 -25.70 -18.27
CA THR A 487 -10.52 -24.70 -18.66
C THR A 487 -9.74 -25.22 -19.86
N ALA A 488 -9.69 -24.42 -20.93
CA ALA A 488 -8.86 -24.73 -22.09
C ALA A 488 -7.38 -24.81 -21.72
N ALA A 489 -6.61 -25.47 -22.55
CA ALA A 489 -5.15 -25.48 -22.41
C ALA A 489 -4.62 -24.04 -22.38
N VAL A 490 -3.69 -23.79 -21.49
CA VAL A 490 -3.04 -22.48 -21.34
C VAL A 490 -1.81 -22.44 -22.22
N ASN A 491 -1.69 -21.39 -23.01
CA ASN A 491 -0.51 -21.07 -23.80
C ASN A 491 -0.48 -19.55 -23.98
N ARG A 492 0.16 -18.85 -23.02
CA ARG A 492 0.12 -17.38 -22.99
C ARG A 492 1.38 -16.79 -22.37
N ILE A 493 1.63 -15.53 -22.72
CA ILE A 493 2.54 -14.66 -21.96
C ILE A 493 1.71 -13.87 -20.97
N ASP A 494 2.07 -13.90 -19.70
CA ASP A 494 1.41 -13.17 -18.61
C ASP A 494 2.42 -12.28 -17.89
N LEU A 495 1.97 -11.09 -17.51
CA LEU A 495 2.69 -10.23 -16.57
C LEU A 495 2.29 -10.66 -15.15
N LEU A 496 3.13 -11.49 -14.53
CA LEU A 496 2.84 -12.04 -13.21
C LEU A 496 2.84 -10.97 -12.15
N GLU A 497 3.90 -10.16 -12.09
CA GLU A 497 4.04 -9.05 -11.15
C GLU A 497 4.57 -7.82 -11.87
N SER A 498 4.07 -6.66 -11.46
CA SER A 498 4.59 -5.36 -11.91
C SER A 498 4.37 -4.31 -10.84
N GLN A 499 5.31 -3.38 -10.71
CA GLN A 499 5.16 -2.28 -9.78
C GLN A 499 5.91 -1.04 -10.26
N VAL A 500 5.28 0.09 -10.03
CA VAL A 500 5.88 1.42 -10.07
C VAL A 500 5.74 1.98 -8.67
N ALA A 501 6.84 2.28 -8.03
CA ALA A 501 6.87 2.79 -6.66
C ALA A 501 7.46 4.20 -6.61
N VAL A 502 6.93 4.99 -5.67
CA VAL A 502 7.41 6.35 -5.36
C VAL A 502 7.60 6.45 -3.86
N ASP A 503 8.78 6.90 -3.44
CA ASP A 503 9.12 7.10 -2.04
C ASP A 503 8.88 8.54 -1.57
N PHE A 504 8.31 8.66 -0.40
CA PHE A 504 8.08 9.91 0.36
C PHE A 504 8.74 9.84 1.74
N GLY A 505 10.00 9.49 1.78
CA GLY A 505 10.73 9.26 3.02
C GLY A 505 10.56 7.85 3.55
N ASN A 506 9.81 7.63 4.62
CA ASN A 506 9.51 6.28 5.11
C ASN A 506 8.17 5.71 4.61
N LEU A 507 7.51 6.39 3.67
CA LEU A 507 6.26 5.97 3.08
C LEU A 507 6.45 5.72 1.59
N GLN A 508 6.13 4.51 1.13
CA GLN A 508 6.17 4.15 -0.28
C GLN A 508 4.75 4.01 -0.83
N LEU A 509 4.50 4.66 -1.95
CA LEU A 509 3.30 4.49 -2.78
C LEU A 509 3.66 3.59 -3.95
N THR A 510 2.94 2.50 -4.13
CA THR A 510 3.21 1.54 -5.21
C THR A 510 1.92 1.21 -5.97
N PHE A 511 2.01 1.23 -7.29
CA PHE A 511 0.93 0.83 -8.18
C PHE A 511 1.38 -0.30 -9.11
N GLY A 512 0.53 -1.31 -9.31
CA GLY A 512 0.75 -2.39 -10.27
C GLY A 512 0.12 -3.72 -9.85
N LYS A 513 0.47 -4.79 -10.54
CA LYS A 513 0.01 -6.15 -10.29
C LYS A 513 0.87 -6.77 -9.18
N GLN A 514 0.28 -6.93 -8.01
CA GLN A 514 0.99 -7.28 -6.77
C GLN A 514 0.18 -8.25 -5.92
N THR A 515 0.84 -8.85 -4.93
CA THR A 515 0.22 -9.60 -3.85
C THR A 515 0.86 -9.22 -2.53
N ALA A 516 0.31 -9.72 -1.41
CA ALA A 516 0.87 -9.54 -0.08
C ALA A 516 0.72 -10.84 0.73
N TRP A 517 1.51 -10.95 1.78
CA TRP A 517 1.45 -12.03 2.75
C TRP A 517 1.26 -11.43 4.13
N LEU A 518 0.07 -11.61 4.72
CA LEU A 518 -0.35 -10.91 5.93
C LEU A 518 -0.63 -11.91 7.06
N GLY A 519 0.41 -12.46 7.64
CA GLY A 519 0.39 -13.43 8.74
C GLY A 519 1.73 -14.16 8.90
N PRO A 520 1.95 -14.86 10.04
CA PRO A 520 3.18 -15.57 10.38
C PRO A 520 3.33 -16.93 9.73
N SER A 521 2.23 -17.52 9.28
CA SER A 521 2.18 -18.90 8.84
C SER A 521 2.96 -19.11 7.54
N ARG A 522 3.65 -20.23 7.44
CA ARG A 522 4.37 -20.65 6.24
C ARG A 522 3.47 -21.35 5.23
N SER A 523 2.44 -22.04 5.73
CA SER A 523 1.45 -22.76 4.92
C SER A 523 0.44 -21.86 4.20
N GLY A 524 0.65 -20.56 4.17
CA GLY A 524 -0.31 -19.56 3.68
C GLY A 524 -0.96 -18.81 4.84
N SER A 525 -0.93 -17.48 4.77
CA SER A 525 -1.68 -16.66 5.71
C SER A 525 -3.18 -16.83 5.53
N LEU A 526 -3.92 -16.82 6.63
CA LEU A 526 -5.39 -16.88 6.58
C LEU A 526 -6.01 -15.65 5.93
N LEU A 527 -5.39 -14.46 6.07
CA LEU A 527 -5.94 -13.22 5.55
C LEU A 527 -5.59 -13.00 4.08
N LEU A 528 -4.31 -13.06 3.73
CA LEU A 528 -3.81 -12.85 2.36
C LEU A 528 -2.48 -13.56 2.17
N SER A 529 -2.38 -14.38 1.12
CA SER A 529 -1.19 -15.14 0.73
C SER A 529 -0.90 -14.97 -0.77
N ASN A 530 0.09 -15.65 -1.30
CA ASN A 530 0.36 -15.72 -2.73
C ASN A 530 -0.25 -16.98 -3.40
N ASN A 531 -1.30 -17.54 -2.81
CA ASN A 531 -1.98 -18.70 -3.37
C ASN A 531 -2.79 -18.36 -4.64
N ALA A 532 -3.39 -17.16 -4.70
CA ALA A 532 -4.08 -16.65 -5.88
C ALA A 532 -3.14 -15.84 -6.79
N THR A 533 -3.61 -15.56 -8.00
CA THR A 533 -2.91 -14.66 -8.93
C THR A 533 -2.79 -13.25 -8.33
N PRO A 534 -1.65 -12.56 -8.53
CA PRO A 534 -1.53 -11.15 -8.17
C PRO A 534 -2.59 -10.29 -8.86
N PHE A 535 -3.08 -9.26 -8.19
CA PHE A 535 -4.09 -8.35 -8.73
C PHE A 535 -3.58 -6.90 -8.75
N THR A 536 -4.17 -6.07 -9.61
CA THR A 536 -3.80 -4.67 -9.73
C THR A 536 -4.26 -3.90 -8.50
N MET A 537 -3.32 -3.27 -7.80
CA MET A 537 -3.58 -2.48 -6.59
C MET A 537 -2.73 -1.22 -6.52
N LEU A 538 -3.26 -0.24 -5.81
CA LEU A 538 -2.53 0.88 -5.25
C LEU A 538 -2.24 0.55 -3.78
N ARG A 539 -0.98 0.62 -3.37
CA ARG A 539 -0.52 0.26 -2.04
C ARG A 539 0.25 1.39 -1.41
N PHE A 540 -0.02 1.66 -0.15
CA PHE A 540 0.72 2.57 0.72
C PHE A 540 1.27 1.76 1.88
N ASP A 541 2.56 1.75 2.06
CA ASP A 541 3.17 1.10 3.21
C ASP A 541 4.37 1.87 3.74
N THR A 542 4.65 1.66 5.01
CA THR A 542 5.88 2.17 5.62
C THR A 542 7.04 1.23 5.27
N ILE A 543 8.12 1.79 4.75
CA ILE A 543 9.32 1.04 4.37
C ILE A 543 9.93 0.39 5.62
N SER A 544 10.27 1.21 6.61
CA SER A 544 10.83 0.78 7.89
C SER A 544 9.87 1.06 9.04
N PRO A 545 9.96 0.32 10.15
CA PRO A 545 9.14 0.56 11.34
C PRO A 545 9.35 1.96 11.89
N TYR A 546 8.31 2.58 12.41
CA TYR A 546 8.37 3.92 13.01
C TYR A 546 7.78 3.92 14.41
N ARG A 547 8.08 4.98 15.19
CA ARG A 547 7.58 5.14 16.55
C ARG A 547 6.52 6.23 16.63
N ILE A 548 5.39 5.91 17.25
CA ILE A 548 4.32 6.87 17.52
C ILE A 548 4.54 7.44 18.93
N PRO A 549 4.75 8.76 19.10
CA PRO A 549 4.97 9.37 20.41
C PRO A 549 3.87 9.00 21.41
N GLY A 550 4.28 8.60 22.60
CA GLY A 550 3.37 8.13 23.65
C GLY A 550 2.94 6.68 23.47
N LEU A 551 2.36 6.32 22.32
CA LEU A 551 1.79 5.00 22.05
C LEU A 551 2.87 3.91 21.90
N SER A 552 4.01 4.23 21.29
CA SER A 552 5.12 3.27 21.12
C SER A 552 5.85 2.92 22.42
N ARG A 553 5.56 3.58 23.54
CA ARG A 553 5.99 3.09 24.85
C ARG A 553 5.31 1.77 25.23
N LEU A 554 4.08 1.55 24.76
CA LEU A 554 3.31 0.34 25.00
C LEU A 554 3.44 -0.64 23.84
N LEU A 555 3.27 -0.17 22.62
CA LEU A 555 3.20 -1.02 21.41
C LEU A 555 4.57 -1.30 20.79
N GLY A 556 5.63 -0.55 21.18
CA GLY A 556 6.90 -0.59 20.47
C GLY A 556 6.83 0.09 19.10
N PRO A 557 7.79 -0.17 18.19
CA PRO A 557 7.75 0.30 16.82
C PRO A 557 6.53 -0.27 16.08
N VAL A 558 6.04 0.47 15.09
CA VAL A 558 4.84 0.14 14.31
C VAL A 558 5.20 0.10 12.84
N LYS A 559 4.61 -0.82 12.10
CA LYS A 559 4.61 -0.88 10.63
C LYS A 559 3.18 -0.89 10.13
N THR A 560 2.88 -0.08 9.11
CA THR A 560 1.53 0.06 8.59
C THR A 560 1.49 -0.16 7.09
N GLU A 561 0.37 -0.67 6.62
CA GLU A 561 0.08 -0.90 5.22
C GLU A 561 -1.39 -0.64 4.94
N PHE A 562 -1.65 -0.05 3.80
CA PHE A 562 -2.98 0.09 3.20
C PHE A 562 -2.88 -0.23 1.72
N PHE A 563 -3.85 -0.96 1.18
CA PHE A 563 -3.97 -1.13 -0.26
C PHE A 563 -5.44 -1.08 -0.70
N ILE A 564 -5.62 -0.75 -1.96
CA ILE A 564 -6.90 -0.83 -2.66
C ILE A 564 -6.65 -1.34 -4.07
N GLY A 565 -7.43 -2.32 -4.53
CA GLY A 565 -7.25 -2.94 -5.84
C GLY A 565 -8.56 -3.48 -6.41
N GLN A 566 -8.46 -4.07 -7.58
CA GLN A 566 -9.57 -4.70 -8.27
C GLN A 566 -9.26 -6.17 -8.50
N LEU A 567 -10.19 -7.02 -8.12
CA LEU A 567 -10.12 -8.47 -8.34
C LEU A 567 -10.50 -8.82 -9.80
N THR A 568 -10.24 -10.06 -10.16
CA THR A 568 -10.56 -10.63 -11.48
C THR A 568 -11.17 -12.02 -11.34
N GLY A 569 -11.85 -12.49 -12.39
CA GLY A 569 -12.40 -13.85 -12.44
C GLY A 569 -13.66 -14.09 -11.63
N HIS A 570 -14.30 -13.05 -11.08
CA HIS A 570 -15.60 -13.18 -10.46
C HIS A 570 -16.69 -13.31 -11.52
N THR A 571 -17.62 -14.25 -11.32
CA THR A 571 -18.63 -14.59 -12.31
C THR A 571 -20.02 -14.09 -11.94
N TRP A 572 -20.41 -14.15 -10.66
CA TRP A 572 -21.75 -13.82 -10.22
C TRP A 572 -21.77 -12.89 -9.02
N ILE A 573 -22.57 -11.82 -9.11
CA ILE A 573 -22.93 -10.94 -7.98
C ILE A 573 -24.43 -11.04 -7.74
N PHE A 574 -24.83 -11.19 -6.48
CA PHE A 574 -26.22 -11.06 -6.05
C PHE A 574 -26.40 -9.65 -5.44
N ASN A 575 -27.16 -8.79 -6.12
CA ASN A 575 -27.34 -7.39 -5.70
C ASN A 575 -28.42 -7.18 -4.64
N GLY A 576 -28.98 -8.26 -4.11
CA GLY A 576 -30.10 -8.25 -3.15
C GLY A 576 -31.43 -8.62 -3.77
N THR A 577 -31.56 -8.57 -5.10
CA THR A 577 -32.78 -8.90 -5.85
C THR A 577 -32.50 -9.95 -6.93
N ASN A 578 -31.48 -9.73 -7.73
CA ASN A 578 -31.15 -10.53 -8.90
C ASN A 578 -29.69 -10.95 -8.92
N PHE A 579 -29.39 -12.03 -9.66
CA PHE A 579 -28.04 -12.38 -10.06
C PHE A 579 -27.62 -11.55 -11.27
N VAL A 580 -26.40 -10.99 -11.22
CA VAL A 580 -25.73 -10.33 -12.33
C VAL A 580 -24.53 -11.16 -12.71
N GLY A 581 -24.36 -11.48 -13.96
CA GLY A 581 -23.30 -12.35 -14.48
C GLY A 581 -23.78 -13.19 -15.68
N PRO A 582 -22.99 -14.17 -16.18
CA PRO A 582 -21.68 -14.63 -15.65
C PRO A 582 -20.47 -13.73 -15.94
N ASN A 583 -20.59 -12.73 -16.79
CA ASN A 583 -19.53 -11.80 -17.16
C ASN A 583 -19.81 -10.44 -16.52
N ILE A 584 -19.23 -10.20 -15.34
CA ILE A 584 -19.44 -8.96 -14.59
C ILE A 584 -18.37 -7.91 -14.92
N ASP A 585 -18.81 -6.67 -15.12
CA ASP A 585 -17.94 -5.50 -15.31
C ASP A 585 -18.63 -4.22 -14.76
N PRO A 586 -18.03 -3.52 -13.79
CA PRO A 586 -16.71 -3.75 -13.20
C PRO A 586 -16.67 -4.96 -12.25
N GLN A 587 -15.50 -5.59 -12.19
CA GLN A 587 -15.19 -6.62 -11.21
C GLN A 587 -15.15 -6.03 -9.78
N PRO A 588 -15.33 -6.84 -8.73
CA PRO A 588 -15.28 -6.37 -7.35
C PRO A 588 -13.95 -5.70 -7.00
N PHE A 589 -14.02 -4.70 -6.14
CA PHE A 589 -12.84 -4.08 -5.52
C PHE A 589 -12.53 -4.76 -4.19
N VAL A 590 -11.26 -4.68 -3.82
CA VAL A 590 -10.75 -5.12 -2.53
C VAL A 590 -9.87 -4.04 -1.93
N HIS A 591 -10.00 -3.79 -0.65
CA HIS A 591 -9.03 -3.00 0.09
C HIS A 591 -8.58 -3.73 1.34
N GLY A 592 -7.41 -3.38 1.83
CA GLY A 592 -6.91 -3.91 3.09
C GLY A 592 -6.07 -2.91 3.83
N ASN A 593 -6.07 -3.05 5.15
CA ASN A 593 -5.15 -2.35 6.04
C ASN A 593 -4.59 -3.31 7.05
N ARG A 594 -3.34 -3.05 7.40
CA ARG A 594 -2.64 -3.78 8.42
C ARG A 594 -1.83 -2.83 9.28
N ILE A 595 -1.83 -3.12 10.57
CA ILE A 595 -0.95 -2.51 11.56
C ILE A 595 -0.23 -3.63 12.26
N SER A 596 1.09 -3.62 12.19
CA SER A 596 1.95 -4.55 12.92
C SER A 596 2.78 -3.77 13.93
N PHE A 597 3.01 -4.34 15.10
CA PHE A 597 3.74 -3.69 16.19
C PHE A 597 4.52 -4.71 17.02
N ARG A 598 5.59 -4.23 17.68
CA ARG A 598 6.52 -5.09 18.46
C ARG A 598 6.66 -4.55 19.87
N PRO A 599 5.80 -5.00 20.82
CA PRO A 599 5.88 -4.58 22.21
C PRO A 599 7.22 -4.93 22.87
N THR A 600 7.84 -6.01 22.41
CA THR A 600 9.18 -6.45 22.83
C THR A 600 9.97 -6.98 21.64
N ASN A 601 11.28 -7.08 21.76
CA ASN A 601 12.16 -7.65 20.74
C ASN A 601 11.86 -9.13 20.40
N ASN A 602 11.09 -9.83 21.26
CA ASN A 602 10.74 -11.23 21.08
C ASN A 602 9.29 -11.42 20.59
N MET A 603 8.50 -10.35 20.50
CA MET A 603 7.06 -10.44 20.20
C MET A 603 6.73 -9.51 19.03
N GLU A 604 6.07 -10.07 18.02
CA GLU A 604 5.43 -9.34 16.94
C GLU A 604 3.94 -9.64 16.96
N MET A 605 3.13 -8.62 16.83
CA MET A 605 1.67 -8.71 16.77
C MET A 605 1.17 -7.96 15.54
N GLY A 606 0.11 -8.46 14.93
CA GLY A 606 -0.51 -7.85 13.79
C GLY A 606 -2.03 -7.85 13.87
N MET A 607 -2.63 -6.79 13.35
CA MET A 607 -4.07 -6.67 13.12
C MET A 607 -4.29 -6.24 11.68
N GLY A 608 -5.21 -6.93 11.00
CA GLY A 608 -5.51 -6.63 9.61
C GLY A 608 -7.00 -6.75 9.32
N ILE A 609 -7.46 -5.93 8.37
CA ILE A 609 -8.81 -6.01 7.80
C ILE A 609 -8.65 -6.00 6.29
N VAL A 610 -9.30 -6.95 5.61
CA VAL A 610 -9.46 -6.95 4.17
C VAL A 610 -10.95 -7.01 3.86
N ALA A 611 -11.42 -6.18 2.93
CA ALA A 611 -12.83 -6.16 2.56
C ALA A 611 -13.01 -6.08 1.04
N MET A 612 -13.91 -6.92 0.52
CA MET A 612 -14.40 -6.83 -0.85
C MET A 612 -15.62 -5.91 -0.90
N PHE A 613 -15.72 -5.06 -1.90
CA PHE A 613 -16.82 -4.12 -2.06
C PHE A 613 -16.98 -3.68 -3.52
N GLY A 614 -18.12 -3.04 -3.83
CA GLY A 614 -18.39 -2.58 -5.20
C GLY A 614 -18.53 -3.72 -6.21
N GLY A 615 -18.34 -3.42 -7.47
CA GLY A 615 -18.56 -4.32 -8.59
C GLY A 615 -19.80 -3.97 -9.38
N GLU A 616 -20.14 -4.77 -10.38
CA GLU A 616 -21.30 -4.54 -11.23
C GLU A 616 -22.60 -4.47 -10.41
N SER A 617 -23.45 -3.48 -10.71
CA SER A 617 -24.63 -3.10 -9.93
C SER A 617 -24.44 -2.65 -8.49
N LEU A 618 -23.19 -2.58 -8.02
CA LEU A 618 -22.80 -2.14 -6.67
C LEU A 618 -21.80 -0.97 -6.77
N PRO A 619 -22.26 0.28 -6.84
CA PRO A 619 -21.38 1.39 -7.17
C PRO A 619 -20.27 1.62 -6.13
N PHE A 620 -19.09 1.92 -6.62
CA PHE A 620 -18.00 2.44 -5.80
C PHE A 620 -18.35 3.84 -5.32
N THR A 621 -18.58 4.00 -4.02
CA THR A 621 -18.78 5.28 -3.36
C THR A 621 -17.96 5.36 -2.08
N TRP A 622 -17.55 6.56 -1.68
CA TRP A 622 -16.85 6.76 -0.42
C TRP A 622 -17.67 6.30 0.79
N GLY A 623 -19.00 6.47 0.74
CA GLY A 623 -19.89 5.96 1.78
C GLY A 623 -19.87 4.44 1.86
N ASN A 624 -19.89 3.73 0.74
CA ASN A 624 -19.78 2.27 0.71
C ASN A 624 -18.40 1.80 1.18
N PHE A 625 -17.33 2.46 0.74
CA PHE A 625 -15.98 2.17 1.21
C PHE A 625 -15.85 2.30 2.74
N LEU A 626 -16.30 3.41 3.33
CA LEU A 626 -16.23 3.61 4.78
C LEU A 626 -17.11 2.61 5.55
N ARG A 627 -18.27 2.24 5.02
CA ARG A 627 -19.15 1.23 5.63
C ARG A 627 -18.49 -0.13 5.79
N THR A 628 -17.52 -0.49 4.94
CA THR A 628 -16.78 -1.76 5.07
C THR A 628 -16.08 -1.87 6.43
N TYR A 629 -15.73 -0.76 7.06
CA TYR A 629 -15.05 -0.74 8.37
C TYR A 629 -16.00 -0.86 9.56
N TYR A 630 -17.15 -0.18 9.54
CA TYR A 630 -17.99 -0.03 10.73
C TYR A 630 -19.37 -0.69 10.63
N ALA A 631 -19.78 -1.20 9.49
CA ALA A 631 -21.11 -1.82 9.36
C ALA A 631 -21.22 -3.08 10.24
N HIS A 632 -22.25 -3.11 11.09
CA HIS A 632 -22.50 -4.24 11.99
C HIS A 632 -23.25 -5.40 11.33
N SER A 633 -23.88 -5.19 10.18
CA SER A 633 -24.65 -6.20 9.46
C SER A 633 -24.25 -6.26 8.00
N PRO A 634 -23.21 -7.03 7.67
CA PRO A 634 -22.70 -7.11 6.31
C PRO A 634 -23.70 -7.69 5.29
N ASN A 635 -24.76 -8.33 5.72
CA ASN A 635 -25.69 -9.08 4.86
C ASN A 635 -26.99 -8.35 4.49
N THR A 636 -27.11 -7.05 4.73
CA THR A 636 -28.27 -6.27 4.30
C THR A 636 -28.07 -5.68 2.90
N ALA A 637 -29.17 -5.33 2.21
CA ALA A 637 -29.12 -4.67 0.90
C ALA A 637 -28.29 -3.35 0.92
N VAL A 638 -28.09 -2.78 2.09
CA VAL A 638 -27.34 -1.52 2.31
C VAL A 638 -25.86 -1.78 2.60
N ASN A 639 -25.46 -3.03 2.88
CA ASN A 639 -24.07 -3.35 3.18
C ASN A 639 -23.21 -3.42 1.93
N PRO A 640 -22.08 -2.72 1.93
CA PRO A 640 -21.27 -2.59 0.73
C PRO A 640 -20.36 -3.78 0.42
N GLY A 641 -20.15 -4.75 1.33
CA GLY A 641 -19.15 -5.78 1.04
C GLY A 641 -18.90 -6.83 2.11
N LYS A 642 -17.95 -7.70 1.86
CA LYS A 642 -17.50 -8.80 2.72
C LYS A 642 -16.23 -8.40 3.44
N ARG A 643 -16.20 -8.52 4.77
CA ARG A 643 -15.05 -8.19 5.61
C ARG A 643 -14.41 -9.43 6.20
N PHE A 644 -13.08 -9.46 6.14
CA PHE A 644 -12.22 -10.42 6.82
C PHE A 644 -11.33 -9.66 7.79
N SER A 645 -11.34 -10.03 9.06
CA SER A 645 -10.51 -9.42 10.08
C SER A 645 -9.57 -10.47 10.66
N ALA A 646 -8.30 -10.12 10.79
CA ALA A 646 -7.26 -11.01 11.29
C ALA A 646 -6.54 -10.42 12.49
N PHE A 647 -6.06 -11.32 13.33
CA PHE A 647 -5.10 -11.05 14.40
C PHE A 647 -4.04 -12.13 14.38
N ASP A 648 -2.80 -11.73 14.48
CA ASP A 648 -1.68 -12.65 14.55
C ASP A 648 -0.66 -12.25 15.62
N LEU A 649 0.09 -13.25 16.04
CA LEU A 649 1.11 -13.15 17.07
C LEU A 649 2.26 -14.07 16.71
N SER A 650 3.48 -13.57 16.78
CA SER A 650 4.71 -14.38 16.80
C SER A 650 5.47 -14.11 18.09
N TYR A 651 5.86 -15.15 18.78
CA TYR A 651 6.54 -15.05 20.07
C TYR A 651 7.76 -15.97 20.13
N ARG A 652 8.93 -15.37 20.17
CA ARG A 652 10.18 -16.05 20.42
C ARG A 652 10.35 -16.23 21.93
N ILE A 653 10.20 -17.47 22.42
CA ILE A 653 10.12 -17.78 23.84
C ILE A 653 11.44 -17.44 24.54
N PRO A 654 11.50 -16.55 25.55
CA PRO A 654 12.74 -15.98 26.07
C PRO A 654 13.81 -16.98 26.52
N HIS A 655 13.43 -18.05 27.20
CA HIS A 655 14.37 -19.09 27.64
C HIS A 655 14.74 -20.11 26.55
N LEU A 656 13.93 -20.15 25.47
CA LEU A 656 14.10 -21.04 24.32
C LEU A 656 14.33 -20.26 23.01
N ARG A 657 14.66 -18.97 23.10
CA ARG A 657 14.68 -18.06 21.96
C ARG A 657 15.66 -18.42 20.82
N LYS A 658 16.68 -19.26 21.05
CA LYS A 658 17.54 -19.81 20.00
C LYS A 658 16.99 -21.12 19.41
N TRP A 659 15.90 -21.65 19.98
CA TRP A 659 15.40 -22.99 19.68
C TRP A 659 13.96 -23.00 19.22
N MET A 660 13.12 -22.06 19.66
CA MET A 660 11.69 -22.13 19.38
C MET A 660 11.02 -20.74 19.29
N THR A 661 10.26 -20.56 18.22
CA THR A 661 9.28 -19.47 18.06
C THR A 661 7.89 -20.10 17.94
N ALA A 662 6.96 -19.69 18.79
CA ALA A 662 5.55 -20.02 18.65
C ALA A 662 4.83 -18.88 17.95
N TYR A 663 3.88 -19.20 17.08
CA TYR A 663 3.07 -18.20 16.41
C TYR A 663 1.63 -18.65 16.22
N TYR A 664 0.76 -17.69 15.99
CA TYR A 664 -0.66 -17.88 15.83
C TYR A 664 -1.20 -16.90 14.81
N ASP A 665 -1.90 -17.42 13.81
CA ASP A 665 -2.66 -16.64 12.84
C ASP A 665 -4.15 -16.93 13.02
N SER A 666 -5.00 -15.90 12.99
CA SER A 666 -6.44 -16.09 13.17
C SER A 666 -7.23 -15.13 12.27
N LEU A 667 -8.38 -15.62 11.82
CA LEU A 667 -9.28 -14.92 10.94
C LEU A 667 -10.73 -15.07 11.38
N VAL A 668 -11.48 -14.00 11.30
CA VAL A 668 -12.95 -14.03 11.41
C VAL A 668 -13.57 -13.34 10.21
N VAL A 669 -14.79 -13.76 9.94
CA VAL A 669 -15.57 -13.28 8.80
C VAL A 669 -16.72 -12.42 9.32
N ASP A 670 -16.86 -11.20 8.79
CA ASP A 670 -17.87 -10.20 9.15
C ASP A 670 -17.80 -9.67 10.59
N GLU A 671 -16.87 -10.11 11.40
CA GLU A 671 -16.58 -9.56 12.72
C GLU A 671 -15.44 -8.53 12.64
N VAL A 672 -15.34 -7.67 13.66
CA VAL A 672 -14.31 -6.61 13.69
C VAL A 672 -12.95 -7.16 14.09
N SER A 673 -12.92 -8.19 14.92
CA SER A 673 -11.69 -8.79 15.42
C SER A 673 -11.89 -10.27 15.77
N PRO A 674 -10.90 -11.12 15.51
CA PRO A 674 -10.92 -12.50 15.98
C PRO A 674 -10.65 -12.63 17.48
N ILE A 675 -10.13 -11.60 18.14
CA ILE A 675 -9.95 -11.55 19.59
C ILE A 675 -11.33 -11.58 20.24
N LEU A 676 -11.54 -12.58 21.10
CA LEU A 676 -12.82 -12.86 21.78
C LEU A 676 -13.95 -13.35 20.85
N SER A 677 -13.67 -13.67 19.59
CA SER A 677 -14.63 -14.36 18.74
C SER A 677 -14.82 -15.82 19.22
N GLY A 678 -16.05 -16.31 19.22
CA GLY A 678 -16.35 -17.71 19.50
C GLY A 678 -16.06 -18.67 18.34
N ARG A 679 -15.62 -18.15 17.17
CA ARG A 679 -15.50 -18.92 15.93
C ARG A 679 -14.34 -18.49 15.02
N PRO A 680 -13.13 -18.29 15.52
CA PRO A 680 -12.02 -17.94 14.67
C PRO A 680 -11.61 -19.15 13.81
N SER A 681 -11.26 -18.90 12.55
CA SER A 681 -10.31 -19.75 11.82
C SER A 681 -8.94 -19.53 12.44
N MET A 682 -8.12 -20.55 12.50
CA MET A 682 -6.84 -20.47 13.20
C MET A 682 -5.74 -21.28 12.52
N ASN A 683 -4.51 -20.79 12.65
CA ASN A 683 -3.31 -21.46 12.18
C ASN A 683 -2.19 -21.27 13.22
N PRO A 684 -2.18 -22.04 14.34
CA PRO A 684 -1.06 -22.09 15.25
C PRO A 684 0.13 -22.81 14.65
N GLY A 685 1.34 -22.36 14.97
CA GLY A 685 2.56 -22.99 14.50
C GLY A 685 3.70 -22.92 15.52
N LEU A 686 4.62 -23.85 15.36
CA LEU A 686 5.89 -23.91 16.07
C LEU A 686 7.03 -23.96 15.06
N TYR A 687 8.02 -23.12 15.26
CA TYR A 687 9.20 -23.04 14.43
C TYR A 687 10.47 -23.23 15.26
N PHE A 688 11.28 -24.20 14.86
CA PHE A 688 12.56 -24.56 15.45
C PHE A 688 13.65 -24.23 14.43
N PRO A 689 14.32 -23.07 14.51
CA PRO A 689 15.32 -22.65 13.52
C PRO A 689 16.59 -23.48 13.54
N GLN A 690 16.77 -24.28 14.57
CA GLN A 690 17.83 -25.27 14.73
C GLN A 690 17.42 -26.33 15.76
N ILE A 691 18.01 -27.49 15.68
CA ILE A 691 17.83 -28.58 16.62
C ILE A 691 19.09 -28.76 17.46
N PRO A 692 19.01 -29.04 18.78
CA PRO A 692 20.16 -29.34 19.61
C PRO A 692 21.01 -30.45 18.98
N LYS A 693 22.34 -30.22 18.88
CA LYS A 693 23.34 -31.09 18.25
C LYS A 693 23.28 -31.19 16.71
N ILE A 694 22.23 -30.64 16.05
CA ILE A 694 22.11 -30.59 14.60
C ILE A 694 21.72 -29.16 14.16
N PRO A 695 22.65 -28.18 14.24
CA PRO A 695 22.33 -26.77 14.01
C PRO A 695 21.88 -26.46 12.58
N ASN A 696 22.12 -27.38 11.65
CA ASN A 696 21.72 -27.25 10.25
C ASN A 696 20.29 -27.74 9.97
N LEU A 697 19.63 -28.37 10.92
CA LEU A 697 18.26 -28.88 10.79
C LEU A 697 17.28 -27.90 11.39
N GLU A 698 16.34 -27.49 10.59
CA GLU A 698 15.18 -26.65 10.93
C GLU A 698 13.92 -27.49 10.88
N LEU A 699 13.02 -27.30 11.84
CA LEU A 699 11.71 -27.96 11.85
C LEU A 699 10.61 -26.91 11.99
N ARG A 700 9.49 -27.14 11.30
CA ARG A 700 8.29 -26.33 11.43
C ARG A 700 7.05 -27.22 11.38
N ILE A 701 6.05 -26.91 12.20
CA ILE A 701 4.77 -27.60 12.20
C ILE A 701 3.65 -26.57 12.40
N GLU A 702 2.60 -26.69 11.61
CA GLU A 702 1.41 -25.83 11.64
C GLU A 702 0.14 -26.68 11.66
N GLY A 703 -0.83 -26.29 12.51
CA GLY A 703 -2.15 -26.84 12.52
C GLY A 703 -3.16 -25.82 12.02
N ILE A 704 -3.90 -26.12 10.97
CA ILE A 704 -4.76 -25.17 10.28
C ILE A 704 -6.22 -25.60 10.44
N LYS A 705 -7.12 -24.64 10.72
CA LYS A 705 -8.55 -24.90 10.85
C LYS A 705 -9.38 -23.74 10.32
N THR A 706 -10.16 -24.00 9.27
CA THR A 706 -11.23 -23.14 8.78
C THR A 706 -12.62 -23.77 8.98
N GLN A 707 -12.68 -25.03 9.37
CA GLN A 707 -13.91 -25.70 9.78
C GLN A 707 -14.55 -24.96 10.96
N GLN A 708 -15.78 -24.49 10.79
CA GLN A 708 -16.54 -23.83 11.85
C GLN A 708 -17.41 -24.88 12.55
N GLY A 709 -17.45 -24.84 13.88
CA GLY A 709 -18.38 -25.65 14.66
C GLY A 709 -19.84 -25.32 14.31
N VAL A 710 -20.73 -26.28 14.42
CA VAL A 710 -22.17 -26.07 14.29
C VAL A 710 -22.59 -25.06 15.39
N HIS A 711 -22.98 -23.88 15.00
CA HIS A 711 -23.52 -22.90 15.97
C HIS A 711 -24.91 -23.38 16.40
N PRO A 712 -25.21 -23.51 17.71
CA PRO A 712 -26.57 -23.80 18.13
C PRO A 712 -27.52 -22.68 17.68
N ALA A 713 -28.74 -23.09 17.26
CA ALA A 713 -29.80 -22.20 16.79
C ALA A 713 -29.88 -20.83 17.52
N PRO A 714 -30.39 -19.73 16.92
CA PRO A 714 -31.34 -19.78 15.79
C PRO A 714 -30.79 -19.56 14.39
N ASN A 715 -29.50 -19.26 14.22
CA ASN A 715 -28.90 -19.04 12.91
C ASN A 715 -27.58 -19.84 12.76
N PRO A 716 -27.64 -21.11 12.40
CA PRO A 716 -26.45 -21.86 12.08
C PRO A 716 -25.76 -21.29 10.83
N PHE A 717 -24.42 -21.14 10.86
CA PHE A 717 -23.69 -20.82 9.65
C PHE A 717 -23.72 -22.02 8.70
N PRO A 718 -23.91 -21.76 7.40
CA PRO A 718 -23.83 -22.85 6.44
C PRO A 718 -22.42 -23.45 6.46
N PRO A 719 -22.30 -24.76 6.22
CA PRO A 719 -21.00 -25.39 6.02
C PRO A 719 -20.20 -24.66 4.94
N GLY A 720 -18.91 -24.51 5.17
CA GLY A 720 -18.07 -23.77 4.22
C GLY A 720 -18.30 -22.26 4.20
N PHE A 721 -18.70 -21.68 5.33
CA PHE A 721 -18.94 -20.23 5.46
C PHE A 721 -17.67 -19.39 5.32
N VAL A 722 -16.52 -19.88 5.77
CA VAL A 722 -15.25 -19.18 5.68
C VAL A 722 -14.90 -18.95 4.20
N TYR A 723 -14.43 -17.75 3.86
CA TYR A 723 -14.14 -17.28 2.50
C TYR A 723 -15.33 -17.18 1.54
N SER A 724 -16.52 -17.69 1.90
CA SER A 724 -17.72 -17.54 1.08
C SER A 724 -18.43 -16.21 1.30
N ASP A 725 -19.26 -15.80 0.35
CA ASP A 725 -20.08 -14.59 0.47
C ASP A 725 -21.45 -14.75 -0.22
N ARG A 726 -22.49 -14.15 0.37
CA ARG A 726 -23.85 -14.18 -0.19
C ARG A 726 -24.00 -13.24 -1.38
N ARG A 727 -23.13 -12.25 -1.55
CA ARG A 727 -23.16 -11.28 -2.63
C ARG A 727 -22.16 -11.65 -3.72
N TYR A 728 -20.91 -11.84 -3.39
CA TYR A 728 -19.85 -12.24 -4.30
C TYR A 728 -19.76 -13.77 -4.34
N ARG A 729 -20.44 -14.37 -5.30
CA ARG A 729 -20.63 -15.83 -5.33
C ARG A 729 -19.36 -16.61 -5.64
N SER A 730 -18.33 -15.95 -6.17
CA SER A 730 -16.99 -16.52 -6.30
C SER A 730 -16.18 -16.47 -5.00
N GLY A 731 -16.73 -15.88 -3.94
CA GLY A 731 -16.07 -15.80 -2.62
C GLY A 731 -14.82 -14.93 -2.60
N PHE A 732 -13.94 -15.18 -1.63
CA PHE A 732 -12.68 -14.45 -1.45
C PHE A 732 -11.57 -15.01 -2.36
N THR A 733 -11.76 -14.85 -3.67
CA THR A 733 -10.87 -15.41 -4.71
C THR A 733 -10.38 -14.34 -5.67
N ASN A 734 -9.28 -14.63 -6.36
CA ASN A 734 -8.85 -13.95 -7.56
C ASN A 734 -8.58 -15.01 -8.64
N ASP A 735 -9.18 -14.85 -9.82
CA ASP A 735 -9.16 -15.84 -10.90
C ASP A 735 -9.57 -17.27 -10.44
N GLY A 736 -10.52 -17.35 -9.50
CA GLY A 736 -11.04 -18.60 -8.98
C GLY A 736 -10.20 -19.26 -7.88
N LEU A 737 -9.05 -18.68 -7.51
CA LEU A 737 -8.17 -19.19 -6.47
C LEU A 737 -8.27 -18.35 -5.20
N LEU A 738 -8.20 -19.00 -4.02
CA LEU A 738 -8.30 -18.33 -2.73
C LEU A 738 -7.17 -17.33 -2.52
N LEU A 739 -7.53 -16.11 -2.12
CA LEU A 739 -6.61 -15.06 -1.71
C LEU A 739 -5.97 -15.35 -0.34
N GLY A 740 -6.68 -16.09 0.53
CA GLY A 740 -6.19 -16.54 1.83
C GLY A 740 -5.51 -17.90 1.78
N ASN A 741 -5.68 -18.71 2.84
CA ASN A 741 -5.02 -20.00 2.98
C ASN A 741 -5.66 -21.09 2.08
N TRP A 742 -4.84 -21.90 1.45
CA TRP A 742 -5.21 -23.01 0.56
C TRP A 742 -6.05 -24.10 1.23
N ILE A 743 -6.10 -24.17 2.58
CA ILE A 743 -6.91 -25.16 3.33
C ILE A 743 -8.40 -25.11 2.94
N GLY A 744 -8.86 -24.01 2.37
CA GLY A 744 -10.21 -23.88 1.89
C GLY A 744 -11.22 -23.46 2.96
N ARG A 745 -12.51 -23.71 2.65
CA ARG A 745 -13.67 -23.15 3.37
C ARG A 745 -14.05 -23.94 4.64
N ALA A 746 -13.75 -25.22 4.71
CA ALA A 746 -14.21 -26.10 5.78
C ALA A 746 -13.14 -27.16 6.15
N GLY A 747 -11.88 -26.80 6.04
CA GLY A 747 -10.77 -27.70 6.27
C GLY A 747 -10.25 -27.70 7.71
N ILE A 748 -9.70 -28.83 8.12
CA ILE A 748 -8.80 -28.96 9.26
C ILE A 748 -7.60 -29.78 8.82
N GLY A 749 -6.39 -29.36 9.14
CA GLY A 749 -5.21 -30.04 8.65
C GLY A 749 -3.96 -29.71 9.45
N VAL A 750 -2.89 -30.37 9.05
CA VAL A 750 -1.54 -30.16 9.56
C VAL A 750 -0.57 -30.11 8.40
N GLN A 751 0.40 -29.22 8.49
CA GLN A 751 1.53 -29.19 7.57
C GLN A 751 2.82 -29.08 8.36
N SER A 752 3.85 -29.81 7.93
CA SER A 752 5.15 -29.84 8.60
C SER A 752 6.29 -29.86 7.59
N TRP A 753 7.42 -29.30 7.98
CA TRP A 753 8.64 -29.24 7.19
C TRP A 753 9.86 -29.59 8.04
N ALA A 754 10.78 -30.31 7.43
CA ALA A 754 12.11 -30.57 7.96
C ALA A 754 13.12 -30.14 6.90
N THR A 755 13.82 -29.03 7.14
CA THR A 755 14.76 -28.44 6.17
C THR A 755 16.17 -28.58 6.68
N TYR A 756 17.04 -29.23 5.91
CA TYR A 756 18.47 -29.36 6.19
C TYR A 756 19.25 -28.38 5.33
N HIS A 757 20.02 -27.50 5.95
CA HIS A 757 20.83 -26.46 5.33
C HIS A 757 22.28 -26.94 5.13
N PHE A 758 22.70 -27.20 3.89
CA PHE A 758 24.11 -27.42 3.54
C PHE A 758 24.86 -26.09 3.48
N SER A 759 24.18 -25.04 2.98
CA SER A 759 24.64 -23.66 2.98
C SER A 759 23.43 -22.71 3.02
N ALA A 760 23.65 -21.42 2.91
CA ALA A 760 22.59 -20.43 2.91
C ALA A 760 21.53 -20.64 1.81
N ARG A 761 21.96 -21.12 0.65
CA ARG A 761 21.11 -21.32 -0.55
C ARG A 761 21.03 -22.77 -1.04
N ASN A 762 21.65 -23.70 -0.33
CA ASN A 762 21.63 -25.12 -0.66
C ASN A 762 20.93 -25.87 0.45
N ILE A 763 19.70 -26.31 0.17
CA ILE A 763 18.83 -26.96 1.14
C ILE A 763 18.22 -28.25 0.58
N VAL A 764 17.92 -29.16 1.48
CA VAL A 764 16.98 -30.25 1.21
C VAL A 764 15.85 -30.15 2.24
N GLU A 765 14.64 -30.17 1.76
CA GLU A 765 13.44 -30.05 2.57
C GLU A 765 12.51 -31.24 2.34
N LEU A 766 12.05 -31.84 3.41
CA LEU A 766 10.97 -32.79 3.44
C LEU A 766 9.73 -32.12 3.99
N SER A 767 8.58 -32.32 3.36
CA SER A 767 7.32 -31.80 3.85
C SER A 767 6.22 -32.87 3.85
N TYR A 768 5.31 -32.71 4.80
CA TYR A 768 4.11 -33.53 4.91
C TYR A 768 2.91 -32.59 5.08
N ARG A 769 1.81 -32.87 4.36
CA ARG A 769 0.54 -32.16 4.45
C ARG A 769 -0.61 -33.14 4.56
N HIS A 770 -1.50 -32.90 5.53
CA HIS A 770 -2.73 -33.64 5.72
C HIS A 770 -3.91 -32.68 5.89
N VAL A 771 -5.00 -32.94 5.20
CA VAL A 771 -6.25 -32.18 5.26
C VAL A 771 -7.45 -33.09 5.35
N ASN A 772 -8.38 -32.74 6.21
CA ASN A 772 -9.74 -33.27 6.21
C ASN A 772 -10.72 -32.09 5.97
N VAL A 773 -11.60 -32.26 5.01
CA VAL A 773 -12.70 -31.34 4.73
C VAL A 773 -13.97 -31.89 5.37
N ASP A 774 -14.75 -31.01 6.03
CA ASP A 774 -15.97 -31.38 6.73
C ASP A 774 -16.97 -32.06 5.80
N HIS A 775 -17.53 -33.19 6.20
CA HIS A 775 -18.51 -33.93 5.39
C HIS A 775 -19.77 -33.12 5.07
N SER A 776 -20.16 -32.18 5.91
CA SER A 776 -21.31 -31.31 5.69
C SER A 776 -21.09 -30.29 4.56
N PHE A 777 -19.84 -30.10 4.12
CA PHE A 777 -19.46 -29.24 3.00
C PHE A 777 -19.04 -30.12 1.83
N LEU A 778 -19.83 -30.11 0.73
CA LEU A 778 -19.55 -30.84 -0.51
C LEU A 778 -19.19 -32.33 -0.27
N GLN A 779 -19.86 -32.98 0.66
CA GLN A 779 -19.63 -34.37 1.10
C GLN A 779 -18.24 -34.61 1.70
N GLY A 780 -17.47 -33.56 1.96
CA GLY A 780 -16.15 -33.65 2.53
C GLY A 780 -15.09 -34.31 1.64
N GLY A 781 -13.97 -34.59 2.23
CA GLY A 781 -12.86 -35.26 1.56
C GLY A 781 -11.57 -35.18 2.38
N HIS A 782 -10.51 -35.76 1.85
CA HIS A 782 -9.18 -35.71 2.49
C HIS A 782 -8.07 -35.61 1.45
N VAL A 783 -6.94 -35.07 1.88
CA VAL A 783 -5.69 -35.03 1.13
C VAL A 783 -4.54 -35.43 2.05
N ASN A 784 -3.61 -36.24 1.52
CA ASN A 784 -2.34 -36.52 2.14
C ASN A 784 -1.27 -36.35 1.10
N ASP A 785 -0.23 -35.60 1.38
CA ASP A 785 0.93 -35.52 0.51
C ASP A 785 2.25 -35.53 1.27
N PHE A 786 3.25 -36.05 0.59
CA PHE A 786 4.65 -36.04 1.01
C PHE A 786 5.46 -35.44 -0.13
N ALA A 787 6.32 -34.47 0.20
CA ALA A 787 7.17 -33.89 -0.81
C ALA A 787 8.62 -33.77 -0.33
N ILE A 788 9.51 -33.78 -1.33
CA ILE A 788 10.92 -33.46 -1.19
C ILE A 788 11.26 -32.33 -2.14
N ARG A 789 11.93 -31.32 -1.61
CA ARG A 789 12.48 -30.20 -2.37
C ARG A 789 13.98 -30.12 -2.17
N ASN A 790 14.70 -29.87 -3.24
CA ASN A 790 16.13 -29.62 -3.21
C ASN A 790 16.42 -28.31 -3.98
N ASP A 791 16.90 -27.29 -3.27
CA ASP A 791 17.40 -26.07 -3.87
C ASP A 791 18.92 -26.06 -3.79
N TRP A 792 19.57 -25.87 -4.95
CA TRP A 792 21.01 -25.94 -5.08
C TRP A 792 21.59 -24.84 -5.96
N THR A 793 22.44 -24.00 -5.39
CA THR A 793 23.21 -22.99 -6.11
C THR A 793 24.60 -23.56 -6.39
N PHE A 794 24.84 -23.99 -7.63
CA PHE A 794 26.08 -24.72 -8.03
C PHE A 794 27.16 -23.78 -8.55
N ARG A 795 26.79 -22.57 -8.98
CA ARG A 795 27.72 -21.49 -9.37
C ARG A 795 27.12 -20.15 -8.94
N PRO A 796 27.95 -19.11 -8.71
CA PRO A 796 27.43 -17.75 -8.56
C PRO A 796 26.52 -17.40 -9.75
N GLY A 797 25.29 -17.00 -9.45
CA GLY A 797 24.28 -16.65 -10.46
C GLY A 797 23.48 -17.80 -11.06
N PHE A 798 23.76 -19.06 -10.75
CA PHE A 798 23.00 -20.23 -11.28
C PHE A 798 22.50 -21.12 -10.15
N GLY A 799 21.25 -21.48 -10.21
CA GLY A 799 20.64 -22.42 -9.28
C GLY A 799 19.64 -23.36 -9.94
N ILE A 800 19.45 -24.48 -9.28
CA ILE A 800 18.47 -25.51 -9.62
C ILE A 800 17.54 -25.66 -8.42
N SER A 801 16.24 -25.80 -8.70
CA SER A 801 15.25 -26.28 -7.75
C SER A 801 14.60 -27.53 -8.31
N ALA A 802 14.66 -28.63 -7.57
CA ALA A 802 13.99 -29.88 -7.88
C ALA A 802 12.95 -30.16 -6.81
N PHE A 803 11.75 -30.57 -7.20
CA PHE A 803 10.64 -30.84 -6.30
C PHE A 803 9.92 -32.11 -6.76
N VAL A 804 9.65 -33.02 -5.84
CA VAL A 804 8.84 -34.21 -6.09
C VAL A 804 7.83 -34.34 -4.96
N GLN A 805 6.55 -34.51 -5.32
CA GLN A 805 5.43 -34.69 -4.39
C GLN A 805 4.64 -35.93 -4.80
N TYR A 806 4.32 -36.77 -3.83
CA TYR A 806 3.28 -37.79 -3.94
C TYR A 806 2.06 -37.32 -3.15
N GLU A 807 0.91 -37.22 -3.83
CA GLU A 807 -0.35 -36.82 -3.26
C GLU A 807 -1.38 -37.94 -3.42
N GLN A 808 -2.14 -38.21 -2.34
CA GLN A 808 -3.35 -39.04 -2.36
C GLN A 808 -4.52 -38.21 -1.87
N TRP A 809 -5.61 -38.20 -2.62
CA TRP A 809 -6.83 -37.51 -2.23
C TRP A 809 -8.09 -38.33 -2.47
N GLY A 810 -9.12 -38.05 -1.64
CA GLY A 810 -10.43 -38.64 -1.75
C GLY A 810 -11.53 -37.61 -1.53
N PHE A 811 -12.20 -37.23 -2.63
CA PHE A 811 -13.40 -36.37 -2.63
C PHE A 811 -14.51 -37.12 -3.34
N PRO A 812 -15.57 -37.56 -2.63
CA PRO A 812 -16.63 -38.42 -3.19
C PRO A 812 -17.35 -37.80 -4.40
N LEU A 813 -17.49 -36.46 -4.43
CA LEU A 813 -18.10 -35.77 -5.57
C LEU A 813 -17.21 -35.75 -6.81
N LEU A 814 -15.89 -35.85 -6.66
CA LEU A 814 -14.93 -35.82 -7.78
C LEU A 814 -14.64 -37.21 -8.31
N ALA A 815 -14.51 -38.19 -7.42
CA ALA A 815 -14.21 -39.56 -7.77
C ALA A 815 -14.76 -40.54 -6.74
N ALA A 816 -15.33 -41.68 -7.21
CA ALA A 816 -15.86 -42.72 -6.32
C ALA A 816 -14.78 -43.44 -5.46
N GLN A 817 -13.54 -43.43 -5.93
CA GLN A 817 -12.39 -44.00 -5.22
C GLN A 817 -11.31 -42.97 -5.06
N ALA A 818 -10.50 -43.11 -4.01
CA ALA A 818 -9.34 -42.23 -3.83
C ALA A 818 -8.40 -42.27 -5.03
N LYS A 819 -7.87 -41.13 -5.38
CA LYS A 819 -6.92 -40.92 -6.47
C LYS A 819 -5.57 -40.55 -5.93
N SER A 820 -4.54 -40.76 -6.71
CA SER A 820 -3.20 -40.29 -6.43
C SER A 820 -2.56 -39.65 -7.62
N ASN A 821 -1.64 -38.73 -7.36
CA ASN A 821 -0.78 -38.16 -8.39
C ASN A 821 0.65 -38.04 -7.89
N VAL A 822 1.56 -37.95 -8.84
CA VAL A 822 2.96 -37.60 -8.59
C VAL A 822 3.27 -36.33 -9.38
N THR A 823 3.71 -35.30 -8.67
CA THR A 823 4.18 -34.06 -9.25
C THR A 823 5.70 -34.01 -9.18
N ALA A 824 6.36 -33.91 -10.32
CA ALA A 824 7.80 -33.70 -10.42
C ALA A 824 8.11 -32.38 -11.10
N SER A 825 8.87 -31.52 -10.47
CA SER A 825 9.21 -30.20 -10.98
C SER A 825 10.71 -29.97 -10.97
N PHE A 826 11.21 -29.37 -12.02
CA PHE A 826 12.60 -28.97 -12.16
C PHE A 826 12.65 -27.52 -12.66
N GLN A 827 13.35 -26.66 -11.93
CA GLN A 827 13.56 -25.26 -12.34
C GLN A 827 15.04 -24.93 -12.41
N LEU A 828 15.45 -24.36 -13.52
CA LEU A 828 16.78 -23.74 -13.69
C LEU A 828 16.57 -22.21 -13.58
N THR A 829 17.41 -21.56 -12.77
CA THR A 829 17.36 -20.11 -12.58
C THR A 829 18.74 -19.50 -12.78
N PHE A 830 18.79 -18.41 -13.52
CA PHE A 830 19.98 -17.59 -13.72
C PHE A 830 19.74 -16.20 -13.12
N TRP A 831 20.65 -15.72 -12.27
CA TRP A 831 20.66 -14.39 -11.64
C TRP A 831 21.85 -13.58 -12.17
N PRO A 832 21.69 -12.76 -13.23
CA PRO A 832 22.80 -12.10 -13.91
C PRO A 832 23.58 -11.10 -13.07
N THR A 833 22.90 -10.45 -12.13
CA THR A 833 23.42 -9.25 -11.42
C THR A 833 23.82 -9.48 -9.96
N SER A 834 23.29 -10.51 -9.31
CA SER A 834 23.39 -10.67 -7.84
C SER A 834 24.82 -10.85 -7.32
N ASN A 835 25.80 -11.21 -8.13
CA ASN A 835 27.11 -11.60 -7.60
C ASN A 835 28.32 -10.82 -8.15
N ALA A 836 28.24 -10.16 -9.30
CA ALA A 836 29.40 -9.49 -9.90
C ALA A 836 29.71 -8.15 -9.24
N THR A 837 28.66 -7.33 -8.99
CA THR A 837 28.81 -5.99 -8.41
C THR A 837 28.91 -6.06 -6.89
N GLY A 838 28.07 -6.86 -6.24
CA GLY A 838 28.09 -7.04 -4.80
C GLY A 838 29.41 -7.65 -4.30
N ARG A 839 29.96 -8.63 -5.03
CA ARG A 839 31.25 -9.23 -4.68
C ARG A 839 32.41 -8.23 -4.80
N ARG A 840 32.43 -7.39 -5.83
CA ARG A 840 33.44 -6.34 -6.00
C ARG A 840 33.34 -5.28 -4.91
N LEU A 841 32.13 -4.89 -4.51
CA LEU A 841 31.90 -3.91 -3.44
C LEU A 841 32.29 -4.49 -2.07
N PHE A 842 31.94 -5.73 -1.79
CA PHE A 842 32.30 -6.40 -0.54
C PHE A 842 33.81 -6.64 -0.42
N GLU A 843 34.47 -7.10 -1.48
CA GLU A 843 35.91 -7.28 -1.53
C GLU A 843 36.65 -5.94 -1.36
N ARG A 844 36.11 -4.85 -1.91
CA ARG A 844 36.66 -3.50 -1.75
C ARG A 844 36.53 -2.98 -0.31
N GLN A 845 35.36 -3.16 0.32
CA GLN A 845 35.14 -2.78 1.73
C GLN A 845 35.99 -3.63 2.71
N ALA A 846 36.10 -4.92 2.42
CA ALA A 846 36.99 -5.80 3.21
C ALA A 846 38.44 -5.38 3.08
N THR A 847 38.89 -4.92 1.91
CA THR A 847 40.26 -4.43 1.68
C THR A 847 40.49 -3.06 2.31
N GLU A 848 39.50 -2.17 2.34
CA GLU A 848 39.59 -0.86 2.99
C GLU A 848 39.60 -0.97 4.53
N LYS A 849 38.92 -1.98 5.10
CA LYS A 849 39.00 -2.25 6.58
C LYS A 849 40.29 -2.92 7.01
N ILE A 850 41.09 -3.49 6.12
CA ILE A 850 42.37 -4.17 6.42
C ILE A 850 43.59 -3.27 6.11
N ALA A 851 43.37 -2.13 5.46
CA ALA A 851 44.46 -1.18 5.24
C ALA A 851 44.78 -0.43 6.58
N PRO A 852 46.04 -0.44 7.08
CA PRO A 852 46.41 0.11 8.37
C PRO A 852 46.29 1.63 8.46
#